data_872eec8253e69dc1b63457f2f912ee11
#
_entry.id   872eec8253e69dc1b63457f2f912ee11
#
_cell.length_a   1.000
_cell.length_b   1.000
_cell.length_c   1.000
_cell.angle_alpha   90.00
_cell.angle_beta   90.00
_cell.angle_gamma   90.00
#
_symmetry.space_group_name_H-M   'P 1'
#
loop_
_entity.id
_entity.type
_entity.pdbx_description
1 polymer ?
#
loop_
_entity_poly.entity_id
_entity_poly.type
_entity_poly.pdbx_seq_one_letter_code
_entity_poly.pdbx_strand_id
1 'polypeptide(L)'
;MSLVIGLDTGGTYTDAALLDVDRGVVLATGKALTTRDDLSVGLGGAIAKVLANFDGKPNDIKMVSLSTTLATNAVVEGVGGRVGLFLIGFDEAALERADLARALGQDPVYFINGGHRPDGGIQAPLDIAALDAAAHKLKSEVSAFAVAGHFATRNPLHETKTRDLLREITGLPITCSHELSSSLGGPRRALTAVLNARLINLLERLITATQNIMSQQGLTCPLMVVKGDGSLLQADFALSRPVETVLSGPAASLSGAAFLAGAKSALIADIGGTTTDIAFLHNGTPRLKKDGAFVGGWQTMVEAAEIRTYGLGGDSEVMPILRGRTGGLTLGPRRATPLSLLALRWPTLKDLLSRQLNLAVPMATDARFVFPIMPDGAPQWLTRSEIRLAKKTIAAGPTPVAELAATQLALGAVDRLISRGLLGLSSFTPTDAAHVTGAFTEFDDEAAMLGAKLMARQRNGAGIAIAATPLDLAEMTLDELHRRSALASVDAALAHEGGGEAAVSNNPLLAQSFRKTPASNDQLVSVGVKLNTDLIALGASAATHYPPIADAMGVVLTVPDHADVAGAVGAAAGSVCQRVMISITQPAETKFRIHLADGPIDKSSLDDALATARIAAKQLAEARAKSAGATKIDLHLEEDIKLVPLSSNKDLFIEALIYATAKGRAT
;
A
#
# COMPACT_ATOMS: atom_id res chain seq x y z
N MET A 1 -4.01 28.78 -14.92
CA MET A 1 -3.24 28.22 -13.80
C MET A 1 -4.15 27.29 -13.03
N SER A 2 -3.86 26.01 -13.04
CA SER A 2 -4.58 25.01 -12.24
C SER A 2 -3.73 24.67 -11.02
N LEU A 3 -3.93 25.44 -9.95
CA LEU A 3 -3.20 25.23 -8.68
C LEU A 3 -3.84 24.10 -7.89
N VAL A 4 -3.04 23.12 -7.52
CA VAL A 4 -3.48 21.91 -6.80
C VAL A 4 -2.55 21.63 -5.63
N ILE A 5 -3.11 21.32 -4.46
CA ILE A 5 -2.36 20.77 -3.34
C ILE A 5 -2.51 19.26 -3.34
N GLY A 6 -1.38 18.55 -3.38
CA GLY A 6 -1.34 17.11 -3.09
C GLY A 6 -0.86 16.87 -1.68
N LEU A 7 -1.44 15.88 -1.04
CA LEU A 7 -1.11 15.41 0.31
C LEU A 7 -0.76 13.92 0.24
N ASP A 8 0.29 13.53 0.94
CA ASP A 8 0.61 12.11 1.13
C ASP A 8 0.81 11.82 2.62
N THR A 9 -0.10 11.05 3.20
CA THR A 9 -0.05 10.69 4.63
C THR A 9 0.61 9.34 4.79
N GLY A 10 1.91 9.36 5.04
CA GLY A 10 2.71 8.19 5.37
C GLY A 10 2.68 7.82 6.85
N GLY A 11 3.36 6.73 7.20
CA GLY A 11 3.43 6.25 8.60
C GLY A 11 4.29 7.10 9.53
N THR A 12 5.17 7.97 9.01
CA THR A 12 6.10 8.80 9.79
C THR A 12 5.90 10.28 9.53
N TYR A 13 5.77 10.67 8.27
CA TYR A 13 5.55 12.04 7.82
C TYR A 13 4.30 12.14 6.97
N THR A 14 3.68 13.32 7.03
CA THR A 14 2.68 13.78 6.09
C THR A 14 3.34 14.84 5.22
N ASP A 15 3.37 14.59 3.93
CA ASP A 15 3.96 15.45 2.92
C ASP A 15 2.87 16.22 2.17
N ALA A 16 3.17 17.46 1.79
CA ALA A 16 2.31 18.31 0.98
C ALA A 16 3.10 18.98 -0.14
N ALA A 17 2.50 19.11 -1.32
CA ALA A 17 3.08 19.82 -2.44
C ALA A 17 2.01 20.67 -3.15
N LEU A 18 2.33 21.91 -3.47
CA LEU A 18 1.52 22.80 -4.31
C LEU A 18 2.08 22.81 -5.72
N LEU A 19 1.25 22.45 -6.68
CA LEU A 19 1.60 22.38 -8.09
C LEU A 19 0.82 23.40 -8.92
N ASP A 20 1.49 24.01 -9.90
CA ASP A 20 0.83 24.51 -11.11
C ASP A 20 0.83 23.39 -12.15
N VAL A 21 -0.27 22.65 -12.23
CA VAL A 21 -0.37 21.47 -13.11
C VAL A 21 -0.29 21.82 -14.59
N ASP A 22 -0.75 23.02 -14.98
CA ASP A 22 -0.69 23.47 -16.38
C ASP A 22 0.74 23.78 -16.82
N ARG A 23 1.58 24.27 -15.90
CA ARG A 23 3.00 24.58 -16.17
C ARG A 23 3.93 23.42 -15.85
N GLY A 24 3.45 22.39 -15.15
CA GLY A 24 4.25 21.25 -14.72
C GLY A 24 5.31 21.59 -13.65
N VAL A 25 5.00 22.53 -12.74
CA VAL A 25 5.98 23.05 -11.77
C VAL A 25 5.48 22.88 -10.35
N VAL A 26 6.37 22.45 -9.45
CA VAL A 26 6.15 22.46 -8.00
C VAL A 26 6.45 23.87 -7.49
N LEU A 27 5.48 24.51 -6.83
CA LEU A 27 5.60 25.89 -6.34
C LEU A 27 6.01 25.95 -4.87
N ALA A 28 5.53 25.02 -4.05
CA ALA A 28 5.85 24.94 -2.63
C ALA A 28 5.71 23.51 -2.13
N THR A 29 6.48 23.17 -1.10
CA THR A 29 6.38 21.89 -0.40
C THR A 29 6.26 22.10 1.10
N GLY A 30 5.69 21.12 1.79
CA GLY A 30 5.55 21.13 3.25
C GLY A 30 5.62 19.72 3.81
N LYS A 31 6.28 19.54 4.95
CA LYS A 31 6.42 18.24 5.62
C LYS A 31 6.12 18.40 7.10
N ALA A 32 5.29 17.52 7.67
CA ALA A 32 4.97 17.47 9.08
C ALA A 32 5.01 16.03 9.60
N LEU A 33 5.27 15.84 10.90
CA LEU A 33 5.19 14.51 11.50
C LEU A 33 3.75 14.01 11.50
N THR A 34 3.56 12.75 11.11
CA THR A 34 2.25 12.09 11.17
C THR A 34 1.95 11.72 12.61
N THR A 35 0.85 12.22 13.15
CA THR A 35 0.30 11.82 14.45
C THR A 35 -0.76 10.76 14.24
N ARG A 36 -0.50 9.50 14.67
CA ARG A 36 -1.41 8.37 14.44
C ARG A 36 -2.74 8.51 15.18
N ASP A 37 -2.72 9.15 16.35
CA ASP A 37 -3.91 9.33 17.18
C ASP A 37 -4.81 10.46 16.64
N ASP A 38 -4.22 11.45 15.99
CA ASP A 38 -4.92 12.56 15.34
C ASP A 38 -4.23 12.98 14.05
N LEU A 39 -4.65 12.38 12.95
CA LEU A 39 -4.11 12.66 11.62
C LEU A 39 -4.28 14.13 11.20
N SER A 40 -5.19 14.88 11.86
CA SER A 40 -5.45 16.29 11.57
C SER A 40 -4.24 17.16 11.84
N VAL A 41 -3.45 16.86 12.86
CA VAL A 41 -2.26 17.63 13.24
C VAL A 41 -1.19 17.59 12.15
N GLY A 42 -0.87 16.39 11.65
CA GLY A 42 0.10 16.21 10.56
C GLY A 42 -0.36 16.87 9.26
N LEU A 43 -1.61 16.60 8.86
CA LEU A 43 -2.21 17.20 7.65
C LEU A 43 -2.25 18.72 7.73
N GLY A 44 -2.75 19.27 8.85
CA GLY A 44 -2.82 20.71 9.06
C GLY A 44 -1.45 21.39 9.05
N GLY A 45 -0.46 20.76 9.67
CA GLY A 45 0.92 21.27 9.68
C GLY A 45 1.57 21.27 8.30
N ALA A 46 1.34 20.24 7.48
CA ALA A 46 1.87 20.16 6.12
C ALA A 46 1.22 21.20 5.21
N ILE A 47 -0.12 21.33 5.24
CA ILE A 47 -0.86 22.34 4.46
C ILE A 47 -0.44 23.75 4.86
N ALA A 48 -0.34 24.05 6.16
CA ALA A 48 0.07 25.37 6.64
C ALA A 48 1.45 25.78 6.13
N LYS A 49 2.42 24.86 6.09
CA LYS A 49 3.75 25.11 5.53
C LYS A 49 3.73 25.41 4.03
N VAL A 50 2.90 24.68 3.28
CA VAL A 50 2.72 24.96 1.85
C VAL A 50 2.12 26.35 1.63
N LEU A 51 1.05 26.68 2.37
CA LEU A 51 0.39 27.99 2.26
C LEU A 51 1.27 29.16 2.73
N ALA A 52 2.13 28.95 3.72
CA ALA A 52 3.08 29.96 4.18
C ALA A 52 4.16 30.32 3.13
N ASN A 53 4.46 29.36 2.22
CA ASN A 53 5.44 29.54 1.13
C ASN A 53 4.76 29.86 -0.23
N PHE A 54 3.48 30.19 -0.20
CA PHE A 54 2.70 30.52 -1.39
C PHE A 54 2.27 31.99 -1.39
N ASP A 55 2.67 32.75 -2.40
CA ASP A 55 2.37 34.19 -2.52
C ASP A 55 0.92 34.48 -2.96
N GLY A 56 0.10 33.44 -3.26
CA GLY A 56 -1.28 33.58 -3.69
C GLY A 56 -2.29 33.45 -2.54
N LYS A 57 -3.57 33.35 -2.90
CA LYS A 57 -4.65 33.18 -1.93
C LYS A 57 -5.12 31.71 -1.87
N PRO A 58 -5.60 31.21 -0.73
CA PRO A 58 -6.18 29.87 -0.63
C PRO A 58 -7.28 29.58 -1.67
N ASN A 59 -8.09 30.57 -2.04
CA ASN A 59 -9.15 30.45 -3.05
C ASN A 59 -8.63 30.31 -4.50
N ASP A 60 -7.33 30.53 -4.76
CA ASP A 60 -6.74 30.29 -6.06
C ASP A 60 -6.51 28.79 -6.31
N ILE A 61 -6.47 28.01 -5.21
CA ILE A 61 -6.30 26.56 -5.24
C ILE A 61 -7.61 25.91 -5.70
N LYS A 62 -7.52 25.07 -6.73
CA LYS A 62 -8.68 24.48 -7.41
C LYS A 62 -9.05 23.09 -6.88
N MET A 63 -8.10 22.40 -6.24
CA MET A 63 -8.30 21.04 -5.77
C MET A 63 -7.28 20.73 -4.66
N VAL A 64 -7.71 19.94 -3.68
CA VAL A 64 -6.81 19.20 -2.77
C VAL A 64 -6.96 17.73 -3.06
N SER A 65 -5.86 16.98 -3.16
CA SER A 65 -5.88 15.53 -3.34
C SER A 65 -5.09 14.85 -2.25
N LEU A 66 -5.61 13.73 -1.74
CA LEU A 66 -5.07 13.00 -0.60
C LEU A 66 -4.68 11.58 -1.00
N SER A 67 -3.43 11.24 -0.83
CA SER A 67 -2.90 9.88 -0.80
C SER A 67 -2.70 9.44 0.65
N THR A 68 -2.89 8.15 0.93
CA THR A 68 -2.76 7.63 2.29
C THR A 68 -2.39 6.16 2.33
N THR A 69 -1.54 5.78 3.28
CA THR A 69 -1.28 4.36 3.59
C THR A 69 -2.30 3.75 4.56
N LEU A 70 -3.31 4.54 5.00
CA LEU A 70 -4.25 4.14 6.05
C LEU A 70 -5.04 2.88 5.69
N ALA A 71 -5.63 2.82 4.48
CA ALA A 71 -6.38 1.66 4.00
C ALA A 71 -5.51 0.41 3.88
N THR A 72 -4.29 0.57 3.34
CA THR A 72 -3.32 -0.52 3.22
C THR A 72 -2.93 -1.08 4.59
N ASN A 73 -2.59 -0.20 5.53
CA ASN A 73 -2.22 -0.59 6.89
C ASN A 73 -3.38 -1.28 7.61
N ALA A 74 -4.61 -0.77 7.49
CA ALA A 74 -5.79 -1.37 8.09
C ALA A 74 -6.04 -2.80 7.57
N VAL A 75 -5.87 -3.05 6.27
CA VAL A 75 -5.99 -4.39 5.68
C VAL A 75 -4.87 -5.32 6.17
N VAL A 76 -3.62 -4.84 6.24
CA VAL A 76 -2.45 -5.61 6.71
C VAL A 76 -2.57 -5.96 8.19
N GLU A 77 -3.00 -5.02 9.02
CA GLU A 77 -3.13 -5.18 10.46
C GLU A 77 -4.44 -5.87 10.87
N GLY A 78 -5.37 -6.08 9.91
CA GLY A 78 -6.69 -6.64 10.19
C GLY A 78 -7.57 -5.72 11.03
N VAL A 79 -7.32 -4.41 10.97
CA VAL A 79 -8.06 -3.38 11.71
C VAL A 79 -9.25 -2.90 10.88
N GLY A 80 -10.39 -2.66 11.53
CA GLY A 80 -11.60 -2.14 10.88
C GLY A 80 -12.85 -2.46 11.66
N GLY A 81 -14.00 -2.01 11.15
CA GLY A 81 -15.29 -2.30 11.73
C GLY A 81 -15.72 -3.76 11.57
N ARG A 82 -16.51 -4.27 12.51
CA ARG A 82 -17.14 -5.59 12.37
C ARG A 82 -18.16 -5.56 11.23
N VAL A 83 -18.15 -6.57 10.36
CA VAL A 83 -18.95 -6.62 9.12
C VAL A 83 -19.89 -7.81 9.13
N GLY A 84 -21.18 -7.60 8.78
CA GLY A 84 -22.10 -8.69 8.47
C GLY A 84 -22.03 -9.06 7.00
N LEU A 85 -21.70 -10.32 6.66
CA LEU A 85 -21.66 -10.80 5.29
C LEU A 85 -22.93 -11.58 4.94
N PHE A 86 -23.59 -11.16 3.83
CA PHE A 86 -24.67 -11.92 3.21
C PHE A 86 -24.20 -12.58 1.91
N LEU A 87 -24.26 -13.91 1.87
CA LEU A 87 -23.93 -14.76 0.73
C LEU A 87 -25.22 -15.29 0.10
N ILE A 88 -25.59 -14.75 -1.08
CA ILE A 88 -26.86 -15.07 -1.75
C ILE A 88 -26.63 -16.14 -2.81
N GLY A 89 -27.26 -17.32 -2.63
CA GLY A 89 -27.14 -18.45 -3.54
C GLY A 89 -25.81 -19.21 -3.47
N PHE A 90 -25.02 -19.01 -2.42
CA PHE A 90 -23.81 -19.75 -2.11
C PHE A 90 -24.09 -20.80 -1.02
N ASP A 91 -23.25 -21.83 -1.00
CA ASP A 91 -23.12 -22.81 0.08
C ASP A 91 -21.89 -22.50 0.98
N GLU A 92 -21.72 -23.26 2.04
CA GLU A 92 -20.62 -23.09 3.00
C GLU A 92 -19.23 -23.30 2.36
N ALA A 93 -19.13 -24.08 1.28
CA ALA A 93 -17.87 -24.28 0.56
C ALA A 93 -17.33 -22.96 -0.06
N ALA A 94 -18.15 -21.92 -0.18
CA ALA A 94 -17.69 -20.61 -0.60
C ALA A 94 -16.69 -19.98 0.38
N LEU A 95 -16.78 -20.30 1.68
CA LEU A 95 -15.89 -19.78 2.73
C LEU A 95 -14.47 -20.35 2.62
N GLU A 96 -14.29 -21.55 2.08
CA GLU A 96 -12.99 -22.19 1.88
C GLU A 96 -12.21 -21.59 0.70
N ARG A 97 -12.92 -20.82 -0.15
CA ARG A 97 -12.34 -20.21 -1.35
C ARG A 97 -11.90 -18.78 -1.08
N ALA A 98 -10.81 -18.40 -1.72
CA ALA A 98 -10.24 -17.04 -1.64
C ALA A 98 -9.93 -16.58 -0.19
N ASP A 99 -9.63 -17.52 0.71
CA ASP A 99 -9.36 -17.25 2.13
C ASP A 99 -10.49 -16.49 2.86
N LEU A 100 -11.73 -16.58 2.38
CA LEU A 100 -12.85 -15.78 2.87
C LEU A 100 -13.13 -16.05 4.36
N ALA A 101 -13.09 -17.31 4.80
CA ALA A 101 -13.26 -17.68 6.22
C ALA A 101 -12.19 -17.04 7.11
N ARG A 102 -10.92 -17.03 6.66
CA ARG A 102 -9.82 -16.40 7.38
C ARG A 102 -10.01 -14.89 7.48
N ALA A 103 -10.48 -14.26 6.39
CA ALA A 103 -10.73 -12.83 6.36
C ALA A 103 -11.88 -12.42 7.29
N LEU A 104 -12.93 -13.21 7.38
CA LEU A 104 -14.07 -12.95 8.27
C LEU A 104 -13.68 -13.08 9.74
N GLY A 105 -12.87 -14.09 10.08
CA GLY A 105 -12.53 -14.38 11.47
C GLY A 105 -13.78 -14.69 12.30
N GLN A 106 -14.23 -13.74 13.13
CA GLN A 106 -15.44 -13.85 13.95
C GLN A 106 -16.62 -12.99 13.45
N ASP A 107 -16.49 -12.41 12.26
CA ASP A 107 -17.57 -11.63 11.65
C ASP A 107 -18.74 -12.55 11.25
N PRO A 108 -20.00 -12.13 11.47
CA PRO A 108 -21.15 -12.96 11.16
C PRO A 108 -21.36 -13.11 9.66
N VAL A 109 -21.69 -14.35 9.24
CA VAL A 109 -22.05 -14.67 7.86
C VAL A 109 -23.42 -15.33 7.80
N TYR A 110 -24.23 -14.94 6.81
CA TYR A 110 -25.55 -15.50 6.55
C TYR A 110 -25.66 -15.96 5.10
N PHE A 111 -26.09 -17.22 4.93
CA PHE A 111 -26.38 -17.79 3.63
C PHE A 111 -27.85 -17.58 3.33
N ILE A 112 -28.16 -16.85 2.25
CA ILE A 112 -29.51 -16.51 1.85
C ILE A 112 -29.86 -17.28 0.56
N ASN A 113 -31.00 -17.95 0.55
CA ASN A 113 -31.48 -18.57 -0.69
C ASN A 113 -31.74 -17.51 -1.78
N GLY A 114 -31.36 -17.82 -3.02
CA GLY A 114 -31.43 -16.86 -4.12
C GLY A 114 -30.35 -17.10 -5.16
N GLY A 115 -29.79 -16.00 -5.70
CA GLY A 115 -28.72 -16.03 -6.69
C GLY A 115 -29.20 -16.14 -8.12
N HIS A 116 -28.22 -16.15 -9.03
CA HIS A 116 -28.46 -16.21 -10.46
C HIS A 116 -27.63 -17.34 -11.10
N ARG A 117 -28.03 -17.75 -12.30
CA ARG A 117 -27.31 -18.70 -13.14
C ARG A 117 -26.21 -18.00 -13.95
N PRO A 118 -25.31 -18.74 -14.60
CA PRO A 118 -24.26 -18.16 -15.46
C PRO A 118 -24.79 -17.27 -16.58
N ASP A 119 -26.01 -17.53 -17.03
CA ASP A 119 -26.71 -16.75 -18.05
C ASP A 119 -27.44 -15.51 -17.51
N GLY A 120 -27.38 -15.23 -16.19
CA GLY A 120 -28.08 -14.14 -15.53
C GLY A 120 -29.54 -14.41 -15.20
N GLY A 121 -30.07 -15.60 -15.52
CA GLY A 121 -31.39 -16.05 -15.10
C GLY A 121 -31.45 -16.28 -13.59
N ILE A 122 -32.64 -16.14 -12.99
CA ILE A 122 -32.83 -16.40 -11.54
C ILE A 122 -32.59 -17.88 -11.26
N GLN A 123 -31.74 -18.20 -10.28
CA GLN A 123 -31.49 -19.56 -9.83
C GLN A 123 -32.57 -20.02 -8.84
N ALA A 124 -32.87 -19.17 -7.87
CA ALA A 124 -33.94 -19.33 -6.89
C ALA A 124 -34.48 -17.94 -6.49
N PRO A 125 -35.75 -17.85 -6.01
CA PRO A 125 -36.26 -16.61 -5.45
C PRO A 125 -35.41 -16.16 -4.25
N LEU A 126 -35.25 -14.83 -4.09
CA LEU A 126 -34.56 -14.25 -2.93
C LEU A 126 -35.42 -14.45 -1.67
N ASP A 127 -34.84 -15.06 -0.64
CA ASP A 127 -35.49 -15.25 0.66
C ASP A 127 -35.46 -13.96 1.49
N ILE A 128 -36.49 -13.15 1.27
CA ILE A 128 -36.64 -11.85 1.95
C ILE A 128 -36.86 -12.04 3.47
N ALA A 129 -37.57 -13.10 3.90
CA ALA A 129 -37.86 -13.31 5.30
C ALA A 129 -36.62 -13.65 6.12
N ALA A 130 -35.77 -14.54 5.59
CA ALA A 130 -34.50 -14.86 6.23
C ALA A 130 -33.57 -13.63 6.29
N LEU A 131 -33.57 -12.80 5.25
CA LEU A 131 -32.77 -11.59 5.15
C LEU A 131 -33.22 -10.55 6.19
N ASP A 132 -34.53 -10.29 6.31
CA ASP A 132 -35.13 -9.37 7.28
C ASP A 132 -34.76 -9.79 8.72
N ALA A 133 -34.97 -11.06 9.07
CA ALA A 133 -34.65 -11.59 10.39
C ALA A 133 -33.15 -11.43 10.75
N ALA A 134 -32.27 -11.70 9.80
CA ALA A 134 -30.82 -11.56 9.99
C ALA A 134 -30.43 -10.07 10.14
N ALA A 135 -31.02 -9.17 9.35
CA ALA A 135 -30.78 -7.73 9.41
C ALA A 135 -31.12 -7.16 10.80
N HIS A 136 -32.31 -7.48 11.32
CA HIS A 136 -32.73 -7.04 12.65
C HIS A 136 -31.84 -7.54 13.77
N LYS A 137 -31.31 -8.77 13.67
CA LYS A 137 -30.38 -9.34 14.64
C LYS A 137 -29.02 -8.62 14.61
N LEU A 138 -28.50 -8.32 13.41
CA LEU A 138 -27.14 -7.82 13.24
C LEU A 138 -26.98 -6.31 13.38
N LYS A 139 -28.05 -5.52 13.25
CA LYS A 139 -27.97 -4.04 13.19
C LYS A 139 -27.25 -3.38 14.37
N SER A 140 -27.20 -4.02 15.53
CA SER A 140 -26.49 -3.52 16.72
C SER A 140 -25.12 -4.21 16.94
N GLU A 141 -24.78 -5.23 16.14
CA GLU A 141 -23.57 -6.04 16.32
C GLU A 141 -22.47 -5.69 15.32
N VAL A 142 -22.83 -5.05 14.20
CA VAL A 142 -21.91 -4.73 13.10
C VAL A 142 -21.93 -3.24 12.78
N SER A 143 -20.88 -2.76 12.13
CA SER A 143 -20.72 -1.37 11.69
C SER A 143 -21.06 -1.16 10.22
N ALA A 144 -21.10 -2.23 9.42
CA ALA A 144 -21.42 -2.22 8.00
C ALA A 144 -21.79 -3.62 7.52
N PHE A 145 -22.36 -3.69 6.31
CA PHE A 145 -22.69 -4.96 5.66
C PHE A 145 -21.95 -5.10 4.32
N ALA A 146 -21.61 -6.36 4.01
CA ALA A 146 -21.16 -6.80 2.70
C ALA A 146 -22.18 -7.78 2.10
N VAL A 147 -22.49 -7.64 0.84
CA VAL A 147 -23.45 -8.48 0.11
C VAL A 147 -22.77 -9.04 -1.13
N ALA A 148 -22.79 -10.37 -1.30
CA ALA A 148 -22.28 -11.03 -2.48
C ALA A 148 -23.27 -12.07 -3.00
N GLY A 149 -23.67 -11.93 -4.25
CA GLY A 149 -24.60 -12.83 -4.93
C GLY A 149 -23.91 -13.75 -5.94
N HIS A 150 -24.37 -14.99 -6.02
CA HIS A 150 -23.94 -15.92 -7.06
C HIS A 150 -24.32 -15.36 -8.41
N PHE A 151 -23.33 -15.21 -9.32
CA PHE A 151 -23.45 -14.53 -10.61
C PHE A 151 -24.06 -13.11 -10.59
N ALA A 152 -23.85 -12.35 -9.51
CA ALA A 152 -24.32 -10.96 -9.41
C ALA A 152 -23.75 -10.04 -10.51
N THR A 153 -22.58 -10.36 -11.06
CA THR A 153 -22.00 -9.64 -12.22
C THR A 153 -22.78 -9.89 -13.52
N ARG A 154 -23.59 -10.96 -13.57
CA ARG A 154 -24.48 -11.27 -14.70
C ARG A 154 -25.88 -10.68 -14.50
N ASN A 155 -26.33 -10.61 -13.25
CA ASN A 155 -27.58 -9.99 -12.87
C ASN A 155 -27.50 -9.52 -11.40
N PRO A 156 -27.42 -8.21 -11.11
CA PRO A 156 -27.21 -7.70 -9.76
C PRO A 156 -28.49 -7.60 -8.92
N LEU A 157 -29.64 -7.96 -9.47
CA LEU A 157 -30.96 -7.70 -8.88
C LEU A 157 -31.08 -8.15 -7.42
N HIS A 158 -30.55 -9.32 -7.06
CA HIS A 158 -30.63 -9.82 -5.70
C HIS A 158 -29.73 -9.05 -4.73
N GLU A 159 -28.51 -8.67 -5.15
CA GLU A 159 -27.65 -7.82 -4.32
C GLU A 159 -28.29 -6.42 -4.12
N THR A 160 -28.83 -5.84 -5.18
CA THR A 160 -29.48 -4.52 -5.12
C THR A 160 -30.69 -4.53 -4.20
N LYS A 161 -31.59 -5.52 -4.32
CA LYS A 161 -32.74 -5.69 -3.42
C LYS A 161 -32.32 -5.89 -1.97
N THR A 162 -31.28 -6.70 -1.74
CA THR A 162 -30.72 -6.92 -0.41
C THR A 162 -30.16 -5.63 0.17
N ARG A 163 -29.40 -4.87 -0.60
CA ARG A 163 -28.87 -3.56 -0.19
C ARG A 163 -29.99 -2.61 0.23
N ASP A 164 -31.01 -2.49 -0.59
CA ASP A 164 -32.10 -1.54 -0.35
C ASP A 164 -32.89 -1.92 0.93
N LEU A 165 -33.16 -3.20 1.14
CA LEU A 165 -33.80 -3.71 2.37
C LEU A 165 -32.91 -3.51 3.61
N LEU A 166 -31.62 -3.86 3.54
CA LEU A 166 -30.69 -3.66 4.65
C LEU A 166 -30.55 -2.18 5.03
N ARG A 167 -30.54 -1.29 4.04
CA ARG A 167 -30.49 0.16 4.26
C ARG A 167 -31.74 0.67 4.98
N GLU A 168 -32.90 0.20 4.58
CA GLU A 168 -34.18 0.55 5.22
C GLU A 168 -34.25 0.08 6.69
N ILE A 169 -33.82 -1.15 6.98
CA ILE A 169 -33.90 -1.73 8.32
C ILE A 169 -32.84 -1.17 9.27
N THR A 170 -31.62 -0.93 8.78
CA THR A 170 -30.46 -0.71 9.64
C THR A 170 -29.88 0.70 9.57
N GLY A 171 -30.02 1.38 8.45
CA GLY A 171 -29.35 2.67 8.18
C GLY A 171 -27.82 2.58 8.04
N LEU A 172 -27.23 1.37 8.15
CA LEU A 172 -25.79 1.15 8.10
C LEU A 172 -25.27 1.17 6.65
N PRO A 173 -23.96 1.42 6.44
CA PRO A 173 -23.33 1.29 5.14
C PRO A 173 -23.40 -0.14 4.60
N ILE A 174 -23.66 -0.28 3.30
CA ILE A 174 -23.74 -1.59 2.63
C ILE A 174 -22.88 -1.56 1.38
N THR A 175 -22.06 -2.60 1.22
CA THR A 175 -21.23 -2.82 0.04
C THR A 175 -21.75 -4.00 -0.76
N CYS A 176 -22.15 -3.78 -2.01
CA CYS A 176 -22.50 -4.84 -2.97
C CYS A 176 -21.27 -5.26 -3.79
N SER A 177 -21.06 -6.56 -3.93
CA SER A 177 -19.85 -7.11 -4.56
C SER A 177 -19.75 -6.76 -6.06
N HIS A 178 -20.88 -6.67 -6.78
CA HIS A 178 -20.93 -6.32 -8.20
C HIS A 178 -20.56 -4.85 -8.48
N GLU A 179 -20.66 -3.97 -7.47
CA GLU A 179 -20.30 -2.55 -7.61
C GLU A 179 -18.77 -2.36 -7.63
N LEU A 180 -18.02 -3.26 -6.98
CA LEU A 180 -16.56 -3.21 -6.87
C LEU A 180 -15.84 -3.91 -8.03
N SER A 181 -16.44 -4.98 -8.58
CA SER A 181 -15.83 -5.73 -9.68
C SER A 181 -16.89 -6.35 -10.58
N SER A 182 -16.67 -6.23 -11.89
CA SER A 182 -17.47 -6.89 -12.91
C SER A 182 -16.96 -8.30 -13.27
N SER A 183 -15.85 -8.75 -12.70
CA SER A 183 -15.26 -10.06 -12.98
C SER A 183 -15.99 -11.18 -12.23
N LEU A 184 -15.98 -12.39 -12.82
CA LEU A 184 -16.44 -13.60 -12.16
C LEU A 184 -15.54 -13.95 -10.97
N GLY A 185 -16.00 -14.83 -10.06
CA GLY A 185 -15.26 -15.18 -8.85
C GLY A 185 -15.97 -14.72 -7.56
N GLY A 186 -17.17 -15.25 -7.32
CA GLY A 186 -18.05 -14.87 -6.22
C GLY A 186 -17.37 -14.77 -4.84
N PRO A 187 -16.65 -15.80 -4.36
CA PRO A 187 -15.97 -15.74 -3.05
C PRO A 187 -14.93 -14.62 -2.97
N ARG A 188 -14.16 -14.37 -4.04
CA ARG A 188 -13.17 -13.28 -4.06
C ARG A 188 -13.82 -11.89 -4.15
N ARG A 189 -15.01 -11.77 -4.81
CA ARG A 189 -15.80 -10.55 -4.75
C ARG A 189 -16.34 -10.33 -3.34
N ALA A 190 -16.82 -11.39 -2.67
CA ALA A 190 -17.26 -11.32 -1.28
C ALA A 190 -16.15 -10.85 -0.35
N LEU A 191 -14.93 -11.40 -0.48
CA LEU A 191 -13.74 -10.94 0.24
C LEU A 191 -13.51 -9.43 0.02
N THR A 192 -13.52 -8.99 -1.24
CA THR A 192 -13.32 -7.57 -1.58
C THR A 192 -14.41 -6.69 -0.96
N ALA A 193 -15.67 -7.13 -0.96
CA ALA A 193 -16.77 -6.41 -0.35
C ALA A 193 -16.65 -6.34 1.19
N VAL A 194 -16.18 -7.39 1.85
CA VAL A 194 -15.90 -7.40 3.30
C VAL A 194 -14.79 -6.41 3.63
N LEU A 195 -13.68 -6.45 2.89
CA LEU A 195 -12.58 -5.51 3.10
C LEU A 195 -13.03 -4.06 2.86
N ASN A 196 -13.84 -3.82 1.83
CA ASN A 196 -14.42 -2.49 1.57
C ASN A 196 -15.27 -2.01 2.76
N ALA A 197 -16.20 -2.84 3.22
CA ALA A 197 -17.11 -2.50 4.31
C ALA A 197 -16.37 -2.18 5.62
N ARG A 198 -15.26 -2.87 5.91
CA ARG A 198 -14.41 -2.60 7.10
C ARG A 198 -13.73 -1.25 7.06
N LEU A 199 -13.39 -0.76 5.87
CA LEU A 199 -12.63 0.47 5.68
C LEU A 199 -13.51 1.73 5.67
N ILE A 200 -14.84 1.63 5.52
CA ILE A 200 -15.73 2.80 5.34
C ILE A 200 -15.56 3.81 6.47
N ASN A 201 -15.74 3.39 7.73
CA ASN A 201 -15.67 4.30 8.88
C ASN A 201 -14.25 4.90 9.08
N LEU A 202 -13.22 4.18 8.62
CA LEU A 202 -11.84 4.63 8.71
C LEU A 202 -11.57 5.77 7.72
N LEU A 203 -11.98 5.57 6.47
CA LEU A 203 -11.84 6.57 5.42
C LEU A 203 -12.73 7.80 5.68
N GLU A 204 -13.95 7.60 6.20
CA GLU A 204 -14.85 8.68 6.57
C GLU A 204 -14.23 9.63 7.59
N ARG A 205 -13.59 9.08 8.65
CA ARG A 205 -12.88 9.89 9.64
C ARG A 205 -11.74 10.68 9.03
N LEU A 206 -10.95 10.08 8.14
CA LEU A 206 -9.84 10.76 7.47
C LEU A 206 -10.34 11.89 6.56
N ILE A 207 -11.35 11.63 5.75
CA ILE A 207 -11.95 12.63 4.85
C ILE A 207 -12.53 13.80 5.65
N THR A 208 -13.32 13.51 6.69
CA THR A 208 -13.92 14.54 7.55
C THR A 208 -12.84 15.40 8.24
N ALA A 209 -11.79 14.77 8.78
CA ALA A 209 -10.66 15.49 9.37
C ALA A 209 -9.98 16.41 8.33
N THR A 210 -9.73 15.91 7.12
CA THR A 210 -9.11 16.68 6.05
C THR A 210 -9.98 17.85 5.60
N GLN A 211 -11.28 17.65 5.42
CA GLN A 211 -12.23 18.71 5.06
C GLN A 211 -12.34 19.81 6.13
N ASN A 212 -12.31 19.43 7.41
CA ASN A 212 -12.27 20.38 8.52
C ASN A 212 -11.01 21.26 8.51
N ILE A 213 -9.84 20.65 8.25
CA ILE A 213 -8.58 21.39 8.12
C ILE A 213 -8.62 22.32 6.89
N MET A 214 -9.09 21.84 5.75
CA MET A 214 -9.25 22.65 4.55
C MET A 214 -10.09 23.89 4.85
N SER A 215 -11.23 23.72 5.53
CA SER A 215 -12.10 24.81 5.94
C SER A 215 -11.39 25.82 6.87
N GLN A 216 -10.65 25.33 7.87
CA GLN A 216 -9.88 26.16 8.80
C GLN A 216 -8.77 26.97 8.09
N GLN A 217 -8.19 26.43 7.01
CA GLN A 217 -7.16 27.07 6.19
C GLN A 217 -7.75 27.94 5.06
N GLY A 218 -9.08 28.07 4.98
CA GLY A 218 -9.75 28.87 3.95
C GLY A 218 -9.80 28.23 2.56
N LEU A 219 -9.56 26.90 2.46
CA LEU A 219 -9.65 26.14 1.24
C LEU A 219 -11.10 25.68 1.01
N THR A 220 -11.73 26.12 -0.11
CA THR A 220 -13.13 25.82 -0.45
C THR A 220 -13.26 24.89 -1.65
N CYS A 221 -12.14 24.44 -2.19
CA CYS A 221 -12.09 23.56 -3.36
C CYS A 221 -12.43 22.09 -3.01
N PRO A 222 -12.76 21.25 -4.03
CA PRO A 222 -13.05 19.84 -3.80
C PRO A 222 -11.85 19.06 -3.25
N LEU A 223 -12.15 18.08 -2.38
CA LEU A 223 -11.22 17.08 -1.92
C LEU A 223 -11.30 15.84 -2.80
N MET A 224 -10.17 15.39 -3.32
CA MET A 224 -10.00 14.15 -4.06
C MET A 224 -9.19 13.15 -3.24
N VAL A 225 -9.37 11.85 -3.51
CA VAL A 225 -8.60 10.77 -2.88
C VAL A 225 -7.92 9.95 -3.98
N VAL A 226 -6.67 9.61 -3.78
CA VAL A 226 -5.89 8.77 -4.72
C VAL A 226 -6.30 7.32 -4.58
N LYS A 227 -6.49 6.63 -5.71
CA LYS A 227 -6.72 5.18 -5.81
C LYS A 227 -5.40 4.41 -5.88
N GLY A 228 -5.49 3.09 -5.69
CA GLY A 228 -4.37 2.18 -5.85
C GLY A 228 -3.80 2.08 -7.28
N ASP A 229 -4.53 2.56 -8.29
CA ASP A 229 -4.07 2.68 -9.68
C ASP A 229 -3.42 4.04 -10.00
N GLY A 230 -3.34 4.95 -9.02
CA GLY A 230 -2.81 6.31 -9.16
C GLY A 230 -3.82 7.33 -9.67
N SER A 231 -5.05 6.94 -10.00
CA SER A 231 -6.12 7.86 -10.40
C SER A 231 -6.83 8.47 -9.19
N LEU A 232 -7.68 9.48 -9.46
CA LEU A 232 -8.38 10.23 -8.42
C LEU A 232 -9.87 9.87 -8.35
N LEU A 233 -10.40 9.92 -7.13
CA LEU A 233 -11.84 9.90 -6.83
C LEU A 233 -12.23 11.11 -5.99
N GLN A 234 -13.39 11.69 -6.25
CA GLN A 234 -13.98 12.67 -5.32
C GLN A 234 -14.21 12.00 -3.95
N ALA A 235 -13.96 12.74 -2.87
CA ALA A 235 -14.02 12.20 -1.51
C ALA A 235 -15.33 11.48 -1.18
N ASP A 236 -16.48 12.06 -1.55
CA ASP A 236 -17.81 11.48 -1.31
C ASP A 236 -18.00 10.15 -2.06
N PHE A 237 -17.47 10.04 -3.28
CA PHE A 237 -17.50 8.80 -4.05
C PHE A 237 -16.56 7.74 -3.47
N ALA A 238 -15.37 8.16 -2.96
CA ALA A 238 -14.42 7.29 -2.31
C ALA A 238 -14.97 6.62 -1.04
N LEU A 239 -15.86 7.29 -0.29
CA LEU A 239 -16.53 6.73 0.89
C LEU A 239 -17.30 5.43 0.61
N SER A 240 -17.86 5.28 -0.59
CA SER A 240 -18.55 4.04 -0.99
C SER A 240 -17.57 2.93 -1.41
N ARG A 241 -16.32 3.27 -1.74
CA ARG A 241 -15.31 2.38 -2.34
C ARG A 241 -13.92 2.50 -1.71
N PRO A 242 -13.81 2.52 -0.36
CA PRO A 242 -12.51 2.72 0.31
C PRO A 242 -11.47 1.66 -0.04
N VAL A 243 -11.86 0.45 -0.43
CA VAL A 243 -10.92 -0.60 -0.88
C VAL A 243 -10.15 -0.20 -2.14
N GLU A 244 -10.68 0.71 -2.98
CA GLU A 244 -9.97 1.24 -4.15
C GLU A 244 -8.79 2.16 -3.77
N THR A 245 -8.72 2.65 -2.52
CA THR A 245 -7.61 3.48 -2.01
C THR A 245 -6.45 2.67 -1.44
N VAL A 246 -6.57 1.34 -1.43
CA VAL A 246 -5.47 0.44 -1.03
C VAL A 246 -4.31 0.61 -2.01
N LEU A 247 -3.07 0.71 -1.48
CA LEU A 247 -1.84 1.01 -2.22
C LEU A 247 -1.80 2.41 -2.87
N SER A 248 -2.64 3.37 -2.42
CA SER A 248 -2.66 4.73 -2.98
C SER A 248 -1.35 5.50 -2.75
N GLY A 249 -0.66 5.31 -1.60
CA GLY A 249 0.63 5.94 -1.32
C GLY A 249 1.68 5.59 -2.38
N PRO A 250 2.06 4.32 -2.53
CA PRO A 250 3.00 3.90 -3.58
C PRO A 250 2.54 4.29 -4.99
N ALA A 251 1.23 4.19 -5.30
CA ALA A 251 0.72 4.60 -6.62
C ALA A 251 0.87 6.12 -6.87
N ALA A 252 0.69 6.95 -5.84
CA ALA A 252 0.96 8.38 -5.91
C ALA A 252 2.45 8.65 -6.14
N SER A 253 3.36 7.98 -5.41
CA SER A 253 4.81 8.10 -5.64
C SER A 253 5.20 7.79 -7.09
N LEU A 254 4.61 6.75 -7.70
CA LEU A 254 4.85 6.42 -9.11
C LEU A 254 4.36 7.50 -10.07
N SER A 255 3.16 8.05 -9.80
CA SER A 255 2.61 9.18 -10.59
C SER A 255 3.49 10.42 -10.43
N GLY A 256 4.01 10.66 -9.23
CA GLY A 256 4.97 11.72 -8.94
C GLY A 256 6.29 11.55 -9.67
N ALA A 257 6.84 10.34 -9.71
CA ALA A 257 8.04 10.03 -10.49
C ALA A 257 7.86 10.33 -11.97
N ALA A 258 6.73 9.87 -12.54
CA ALA A 258 6.41 10.13 -13.95
C ALA A 258 6.30 11.64 -14.25
N PHE A 259 5.67 12.40 -13.35
CA PHE A 259 5.52 13.84 -13.48
C PHE A 259 6.86 14.59 -13.35
N LEU A 260 7.63 14.29 -12.29
CA LEU A 260 8.88 14.99 -11.98
C LEU A 260 10.00 14.67 -12.98
N ALA A 261 10.14 13.41 -13.39
CA ALA A 261 11.20 13.00 -14.31
C ALA A 261 10.82 13.14 -15.79
N GLY A 262 9.53 13.31 -16.12
CA GLY A 262 9.05 13.36 -17.51
C GLY A 262 9.31 12.06 -18.28
N ALA A 263 9.58 10.96 -17.58
CA ALA A 263 9.99 9.69 -18.18
C ALA A 263 8.79 8.92 -18.73
N LYS A 264 8.97 8.29 -19.90
CA LYS A 264 7.95 7.41 -20.49
C LYS A 264 8.11 5.96 -20.05
N SER A 265 9.34 5.49 -19.89
CA SER A 265 9.64 4.12 -19.46
C SER A 265 10.84 4.14 -18.54
N ALA A 266 10.72 3.60 -17.35
CA ALA A 266 11.78 3.50 -16.36
C ALA A 266 11.42 2.50 -15.27
N LEU A 267 12.43 1.96 -14.59
CA LEU A 267 12.29 1.36 -13.28
C LEU A 267 12.19 2.49 -12.25
N ILE A 268 11.18 2.46 -11.39
CA ILE A 268 11.08 3.38 -10.26
C ILE A 268 11.38 2.61 -8.99
N ALA A 269 12.19 3.21 -8.13
CA ALA A 269 12.45 2.69 -6.79
C ALA A 269 12.25 3.82 -5.76
N ASP A 270 11.24 3.66 -4.91
CA ASP A 270 10.92 4.56 -3.81
C ASP A 270 11.44 3.97 -2.51
N ILE A 271 12.54 4.54 -1.98
CA ILE A 271 13.15 4.09 -0.74
C ILE A 271 12.65 4.92 0.45
N GLY A 272 11.81 4.27 1.26
CA GLY A 272 11.39 4.80 2.54
C GLY A 272 12.26 4.37 3.71
N GLY A 273 11.84 4.73 4.92
CA GLY A 273 12.49 4.23 6.13
C GLY A 273 12.29 2.73 6.33
N THR A 274 11.13 2.19 5.96
CA THR A 274 10.74 0.80 6.27
C THR A 274 10.84 -0.13 5.06
N THR A 275 10.43 0.34 3.90
CA THR A 275 10.29 -0.44 2.67
C THR A 275 10.91 0.28 1.49
N THR A 276 11.22 -0.50 0.47
CA THR A 276 11.49 0.00 -0.87
C THR A 276 10.41 -0.54 -1.80
N ASP A 277 9.69 0.37 -2.43
CA ASP A 277 8.65 0.06 -3.42
C ASP A 277 9.25 0.18 -4.83
N ILE A 278 9.14 -0.90 -5.61
CA ILE A 278 9.69 -0.98 -6.96
C ILE A 278 8.58 -1.23 -7.95
N ALA A 279 8.56 -0.45 -9.04
CA ALA A 279 7.59 -0.57 -10.11
C ALA A 279 8.16 -0.13 -11.45
N PHE A 280 7.41 -0.43 -12.54
CA PHE A 280 7.78 -0.04 -13.90
C PHE A 280 6.78 0.96 -14.45
N LEU A 281 7.30 2.03 -15.06
CA LEU A 281 6.54 2.91 -15.93
C LEU A 281 6.54 2.36 -17.35
N HIS A 282 5.36 2.36 -17.96
CA HIS A 282 5.18 2.10 -19.38
C HIS A 282 4.32 3.22 -19.98
N ASN A 283 4.84 3.93 -20.98
CA ASN A 283 4.18 5.10 -21.58
C ASN A 283 3.74 6.16 -20.55
N GLY A 284 4.56 6.40 -19.51
CA GLY A 284 4.31 7.40 -18.47
C GLY A 284 3.25 7.00 -17.44
N THR A 285 2.78 5.75 -17.45
CA THR A 285 1.81 5.22 -16.48
C THR A 285 2.31 3.95 -15.83
N PRO A 286 1.99 3.71 -14.55
CA PRO A 286 2.27 2.42 -13.91
C PRO A 286 1.51 1.29 -14.61
N ARG A 287 2.13 0.12 -14.72
CA ARG A 287 1.42 -1.08 -15.14
C ARG A 287 0.40 -1.47 -14.07
N LEU A 288 -0.80 -1.86 -14.49
CA LEU A 288 -1.86 -2.29 -13.58
C LEU A 288 -1.88 -3.81 -13.44
N LYS A 289 -2.06 -4.28 -12.20
CA LYS A 289 -2.30 -5.70 -11.90
C LYS A 289 -3.76 -6.02 -12.15
N LYS A 290 -4.06 -6.58 -13.34
CA LYS A 290 -5.44 -6.88 -13.79
C LYS A 290 -6.16 -7.89 -12.88
N ASP A 291 -5.42 -8.78 -12.24
CA ASP A 291 -5.98 -9.77 -11.30
C ASP A 291 -6.34 -9.19 -9.93
N GLY A 292 -6.18 -7.88 -9.74
CA GLY A 292 -6.45 -7.14 -8.52
C GLY A 292 -5.24 -7.00 -7.59
N ALA A 293 -5.35 -6.10 -6.63
CA ALA A 293 -4.32 -5.83 -5.64
C ALA A 293 -4.14 -7.01 -4.68
N PHE A 294 -2.88 -7.35 -4.39
CA PHE A 294 -2.53 -8.27 -3.31
C PHE A 294 -2.01 -7.45 -2.13
N VAL A 295 -2.68 -7.50 -0.99
CA VAL A 295 -2.34 -6.71 0.20
C VAL A 295 -2.72 -7.46 1.49
N GLY A 296 -1.84 -7.45 2.48
CA GLY A 296 -2.07 -8.10 3.78
C GLY A 296 -2.33 -9.62 3.68
N GLY A 297 -1.85 -10.27 2.62
CA GLY A 297 -2.12 -11.68 2.36
C GLY A 297 -3.47 -11.94 1.68
N TRP A 298 -4.15 -10.90 1.16
CA TRP A 298 -5.45 -10.98 0.50
C TRP A 298 -5.35 -10.57 -0.97
N GLN A 299 -5.90 -11.40 -1.85
CA GLN A 299 -6.05 -11.08 -3.28
C GLN A 299 -7.42 -10.42 -3.50
N THR A 300 -7.45 -9.10 -3.62
CA THR A 300 -8.68 -8.34 -3.90
C THR A 300 -9.07 -8.41 -5.38
N MET A 301 -10.19 -7.80 -5.74
CA MET A 301 -10.62 -7.66 -7.14
C MET A 301 -10.61 -6.20 -7.63
N VAL A 302 -9.98 -5.30 -6.90
CA VAL A 302 -9.79 -3.91 -7.35
C VAL A 302 -8.44 -3.77 -8.05
N GLU A 303 -8.43 -3.06 -9.17
CA GLU A 303 -7.20 -2.78 -9.92
C GLU A 303 -6.27 -1.87 -9.09
N ALA A 304 -4.97 -2.17 -9.09
CA ALA A 304 -3.94 -1.35 -8.49
C ALA A 304 -2.67 -1.38 -9.34
N ALA A 305 -1.79 -0.41 -9.13
CA ALA A 305 -0.47 -0.42 -9.73
C ALA A 305 0.31 -1.70 -9.36
N GLU A 306 1.02 -2.25 -10.32
CA GLU A 306 1.90 -3.41 -10.09
C GLU A 306 3.16 -2.96 -9.37
N ILE A 307 3.12 -3.03 -8.05
CA ILE A 307 4.20 -2.59 -7.17
C ILE A 307 4.72 -3.80 -6.41
N ARG A 308 6.04 -3.88 -6.28
CA ARG A 308 6.73 -4.86 -5.44
C ARG A 308 7.34 -4.15 -4.26
N THR A 309 6.92 -4.54 -3.08
CA THR A 309 7.40 -3.98 -1.82
C THR A 309 8.41 -4.91 -1.18
N TYR A 310 9.60 -4.41 -0.90
CA TYR A 310 10.66 -5.11 -0.20
C TYR A 310 10.84 -4.51 1.18
N GLY A 311 10.92 -5.36 2.22
CA GLY A 311 11.17 -4.94 3.60
C GLY A 311 12.62 -4.48 3.81
N LEU A 312 13.02 -3.44 3.11
CA LEU A 312 14.35 -2.87 3.06
C LEU A 312 14.26 -1.35 2.98
N GLY A 313 14.89 -0.64 3.89
CA GLY A 313 14.89 0.82 3.93
C GLY A 313 15.90 1.37 4.93
N GLY A 314 15.96 2.69 5.08
CA GLY A 314 16.88 3.38 5.98
C GLY A 314 16.73 3.00 7.45
N ASP A 315 15.53 2.57 7.87
CA ASP A 315 15.19 2.14 9.24
C ASP A 315 15.21 0.61 9.42
N SER A 316 15.78 -0.15 8.47
CA SER A 316 15.94 -1.60 8.62
C SER A 316 16.84 -1.92 9.81
N GLU A 317 16.38 -2.78 10.73
CA GLU A 317 17.23 -3.21 11.85
C GLU A 317 18.47 -3.92 11.34
N VAL A 318 19.66 -3.47 11.75
CA VAL A 318 20.93 -4.09 11.45
C VAL A 318 21.27 -5.10 12.54
N MET A 319 21.47 -6.35 12.15
CA MET A 319 21.85 -7.39 13.11
C MET A 319 23.13 -8.10 12.68
N PRO A 320 24.13 -8.22 13.58
CA PRO A 320 25.34 -8.95 13.28
C PRO A 320 25.09 -10.46 13.24
N ILE A 321 25.72 -11.14 12.32
CA ILE A 321 25.72 -12.61 12.24
C ILE A 321 26.74 -13.16 13.24
N LEU A 322 26.25 -13.51 14.43
CA LEU A 322 27.11 -14.00 15.53
C LEU A 322 27.40 -15.50 15.44
N ARG A 323 26.66 -16.24 14.61
CA ARG A 323 26.87 -17.68 14.40
C ARG A 323 27.72 -17.93 13.14
N GLY A 324 28.53 -19.00 13.16
CA GLY A 324 29.41 -19.32 12.03
C GLY A 324 30.75 -18.58 12.09
N ARG A 325 31.61 -18.86 11.10
CA ARG A 325 33.00 -18.37 11.07
C ARG A 325 33.19 -17.09 10.25
N THR A 326 32.32 -16.83 9.31
CA THR A 326 32.46 -15.73 8.33
C THR A 326 31.98 -14.37 8.84
N GLY A 327 31.10 -14.33 9.88
CA GLY A 327 30.53 -13.07 10.32
C GLY A 327 29.61 -12.43 9.26
N GLY A 328 29.38 -11.12 9.36
CA GLY A 328 28.57 -10.32 8.44
C GLY A 328 27.37 -9.66 9.12
N LEU A 329 26.53 -9.04 8.32
CA LEU A 329 25.34 -8.33 8.77
C LEU A 329 24.08 -8.85 8.07
N THR A 330 22.94 -8.77 8.77
CA THR A 330 21.60 -8.88 8.17
C THR A 330 20.86 -7.58 8.32
N LEU A 331 20.05 -7.21 7.32
CA LEU A 331 19.19 -6.01 7.34
C LEU A 331 17.73 -6.43 7.33
N GLY A 332 16.94 -5.86 8.23
CA GLY A 332 15.48 -6.12 8.29
C GLY A 332 15.12 -7.61 8.37
N PRO A 333 13.86 -7.98 8.03
CA PRO A 333 12.75 -7.10 7.61
C PRO A 333 12.14 -6.25 8.74
N ARG A 334 12.58 -6.42 10.00
CA ARG A 334 12.08 -5.64 11.14
C ARG A 334 12.52 -4.19 10.99
N ARG A 335 11.58 -3.26 11.19
CA ARG A 335 11.85 -1.84 11.34
C ARG A 335 12.35 -1.53 12.74
N ALA A 336 13.33 -0.65 12.84
CA ALA A 336 13.77 -0.02 14.09
C ALA A 336 13.87 1.50 13.89
N THR A 337 13.53 2.27 14.91
CA THR A 337 13.82 3.70 14.91
C THR A 337 15.34 3.87 15.00
N PRO A 338 15.98 4.68 14.13
CA PRO A 338 17.40 4.97 14.23
C PRO A 338 17.78 5.48 15.64
N LEU A 339 18.95 5.05 16.12
CA LEU A 339 19.46 5.54 17.42
C LEU A 339 19.67 7.05 17.40
N SER A 340 20.17 7.57 16.29
CA SER A 340 20.37 9.00 16.03
C SER A 340 19.04 9.78 16.14
N LEU A 341 17.97 9.26 15.56
CA LEU A 341 16.64 9.88 15.63
C LEU A 341 16.03 9.79 17.02
N LEU A 342 16.16 8.62 17.69
CA LEU A 342 15.63 8.45 19.04
C LEU A 342 16.31 9.38 20.04
N ALA A 343 17.62 9.64 19.88
CA ALA A 343 18.39 10.51 20.78
C ALA A 343 17.91 11.99 20.74
N LEU A 344 17.34 12.46 19.64
CA LEU A 344 16.73 13.80 19.56
C LEU A 344 15.55 13.93 20.54
N ARG A 345 14.75 12.86 20.68
CA ARG A 345 13.61 12.85 21.61
C ARG A 345 14.01 12.50 23.03
N TRP A 346 15.00 11.63 23.20
CA TRP A 346 15.50 11.19 24.50
C TRP A 346 17.04 11.28 24.56
N PRO A 347 17.60 12.46 24.90
CA PRO A 347 19.06 12.66 24.98
C PRO A 347 19.78 11.70 25.94
N THR A 348 19.07 11.17 26.96
CA THR A 348 19.57 10.17 27.90
C THR A 348 19.94 8.82 27.23
N LEU A 349 19.52 8.60 25.98
CA LEU A 349 19.90 7.41 25.22
C LEU A 349 21.43 7.28 25.06
N LYS A 350 22.14 8.42 24.91
CA LYS A 350 23.61 8.45 24.79
C LYS A 350 24.31 7.93 26.06
N ASP A 351 23.78 8.23 27.23
CA ASP A 351 24.31 7.71 28.49
C ASP A 351 24.11 6.19 28.59
N LEU A 352 22.95 5.68 28.13
CA LEU A 352 22.66 4.26 28.10
C LEU A 352 23.59 3.53 27.13
N LEU A 353 23.82 4.07 25.93
CA LEU A 353 24.78 3.53 24.96
C LEU A 353 26.22 3.50 25.52
N SER A 354 26.63 4.60 26.16
CA SER A 354 27.94 4.72 26.79
C SER A 354 28.12 3.72 27.94
N ARG A 355 27.09 3.47 28.76
CA ARG A 355 27.10 2.44 29.81
C ARG A 355 27.28 1.05 29.20
N GLN A 356 26.60 0.73 28.11
CA GLN A 356 26.79 -0.55 27.41
C GLN A 356 28.24 -0.71 26.88
N LEU A 357 28.83 0.38 26.35
CA LEU A 357 30.25 0.36 25.89
C LEU A 357 31.23 0.08 27.01
N ASN A 358 30.97 0.50 28.23
CA ASN A 358 31.81 0.27 29.39
C ASN A 358 31.73 -1.18 29.92
N LEU A 359 30.80 -1.99 29.44
CA LEU A 359 30.75 -3.42 29.79
C LEU A 359 31.88 -4.18 29.07
N ALA A 360 32.59 -5.01 29.83
CA ALA A 360 33.73 -5.76 29.30
C ALA A 360 33.35 -6.79 28.22
N VAL A 361 32.15 -7.34 28.31
CA VAL A 361 31.63 -8.37 27.39
C VAL A 361 30.50 -7.81 26.55
N PRO A 362 30.60 -7.81 25.20
CA PRO A 362 29.52 -7.43 24.34
C PRO A 362 28.31 -8.36 24.50
N MET A 363 27.12 -7.81 24.55
CA MET A 363 25.86 -8.56 24.58
C MET A 363 25.18 -8.52 23.20
N ALA A 364 24.59 -9.63 22.77
CA ALA A 364 23.84 -9.69 21.49
C ALA A 364 22.67 -8.68 21.40
N THR A 365 22.27 -8.09 22.52
CA THR A 365 21.22 -7.08 22.64
C THR A 365 21.78 -5.65 22.81
N ASP A 366 23.10 -5.46 22.70
CA ASP A 366 23.69 -4.12 22.75
C ASP A 366 23.13 -3.25 21.61
N ALA A 367 23.03 -1.95 21.84
CA ALA A 367 22.45 -0.97 20.92
C ALA A 367 20.96 -1.23 20.56
N ARG A 368 20.23 -2.04 21.35
CA ARG A 368 18.79 -2.30 21.16
C ARG A 368 18.00 -1.79 22.37
N PHE A 369 17.01 -0.94 22.08
CA PHE A 369 16.17 -0.28 23.07
C PHE A 369 14.70 -0.41 22.71
N VAL A 370 13.87 -0.47 23.75
CA VAL A 370 12.42 -0.38 23.63
C VAL A 370 11.97 0.94 24.25
N PHE A 371 11.07 1.64 23.58
CA PHE A 371 10.56 2.94 24.05
C PHE A 371 9.03 2.99 23.96
N PRO A 372 8.35 3.82 24.80
CA PRO A 372 6.90 3.91 24.79
C PRO A 372 6.40 4.68 23.56
N ILE A 373 5.36 4.13 22.90
CA ILE A 373 4.61 4.83 21.85
C ILE A 373 3.28 5.33 22.41
N MET A 374 2.72 4.65 23.42
CA MET A 374 1.40 4.94 23.99
C MET A 374 1.44 6.20 24.89
N PRO A 375 0.63 7.22 24.59
CA PRO A 375 0.50 8.40 25.48
C PRO A 375 -0.36 8.12 26.72
N ASP A 376 -1.39 7.27 26.63
CA ASP A 376 -2.43 7.11 27.66
C ASP A 376 -2.25 5.93 28.61
N GLY A 377 -1.09 5.28 28.60
CA GLY A 377 -0.78 4.17 29.48
C GLY A 377 -1.11 2.78 28.90
N ALA A 378 -0.86 1.73 29.68
CA ALA A 378 -1.00 0.35 29.22
C ALA A 378 -2.48 -0.06 29.12
N PRO A 379 -2.97 -0.56 27.97
CA PRO A 379 -4.34 -1.05 27.80
C PRO A 379 -4.71 -2.16 28.79
N GLN A 380 -5.97 -2.17 29.27
CA GLN A 380 -6.43 -3.13 30.28
C GLN A 380 -6.51 -4.59 29.78
N TRP A 381 -6.57 -4.81 28.49
CA TRP A 381 -6.65 -6.14 27.87
C TRP A 381 -5.29 -6.88 27.79
N LEU A 382 -4.20 -6.21 28.18
CA LEU A 382 -2.86 -6.83 28.23
C LEU A 382 -2.77 -7.84 29.40
N THR A 383 -1.91 -8.84 29.23
CA THR A 383 -1.56 -9.75 30.32
C THR A 383 -0.81 -9.02 31.43
N ARG A 384 -0.81 -9.56 32.65
CA ARG A 384 -0.12 -8.97 33.80
C ARG A 384 1.39 -8.73 33.53
N SER A 385 2.03 -9.64 32.77
CA SER A 385 3.43 -9.52 32.38
C SER A 385 3.65 -8.39 31.38
N GLU A 386 2.79 -8.28 30.36
CA GLU A 386 2.83 -7.21 29.36
C GLU A 386 2.57 -5.84 29.99
N ILE A 387 1.60 -5.74 30.90
CA ILE A 387 1.34 -4.49 31.65
C ILE A 387 2.56 -4.07 32.46
N ARG A 388 3.25 -5.01 33.12
CA ARG A 388 4.46 -4.69 33.91
C ARG A 388 5.58 -4.15 33.00
N LEU A 389 5.82 -4.79 31.85
CA LEU A 389 6.83 -4.36 30.88
C LEU A 389 6.48 -2.97 30.29
N ALA A 390 5.23 -2.77 29.86
CA ALA A 390 4.77 -1.50 29.33
C ALA A 390 4.90 -0.38 30.37
N LYS A 391 4.45 -0.59 31.61
CA LYS A 391 4.58 0.41 32.68
C LYS A 391 6.04 0.75 32.98
N LYS A 392 6.95 -0.25 33.00
CA LYS A 392 8.39 -0.02 33.20
C LYS A 392 8.95 0.88 32.11
N THR A 393 8.63 0.60 30.84
CA THR A 393 9.09 1.36 29.69
C THR A 393 8.50 2.77 29.66
N ILE A 394 7.20 2.93 30.00
CA ILE A 394 6.54 4.24 30.06
C ILE A 394 7.22 5.14 31.11
N ALA A 395 7.56 4.58 32.27
CA ALA A 395 8.18 5.34 33.37
C ALA A 395 9.65 5.69 33.08
N ALA A 396 10.39 4.82 32.39
CA ALA A 396 11.83 4.97 32.18
C ALA A 396 12.21 5.64 30.85
N GLY A 397 11.28 5.70 29.88
CA GLY A 397 11.60 6.04 28.50
C GLY A 397 12.37 4.91 27.80
N PRO A 398 13.36 5.20 26.95
CA PRO A 398 14.14 4.18 26.29
C PRO A 398 14.82 3.23 27.30
N THR A 399 14.52 1.94 27.16
CA THR A 399 15.00 0.91 28.10
C THR A 399 15.76 -0.16 27.30
N PRO A 400 16.98 -0.54 27.69
CA PRO A 400 17.73 -1.62 27.02
C PRO A 400 16.91 -2.91 26.96
N VAL A 401 16.90 -3.59 25.81
CA VAL A 401 16.19 -4.87 25.65
C VAL A 401 16.66 -5.89 26.68
N ALA A 402 17.97 -5.93 27.00
CA ALA A 402 18.55 -6.80 28.02
C ALA A 402 17.90 -6.66 29.40
N GLU A 403 17.49 -5.45 29.79
CA GLU A 403 16.86 -5.18 31.08
C GLU A 403 15.39 -5.58 31.17
N LEU A 404 14.70 -5.68 30.01
CA LEU A 404 13.31 -6.10 29.92
C LEU A 404 13.17 -7.59 29.69
N ALA A 405 14.13 -8.20 29.03
CA ALA A 405 14.05 -9.54 28.46
C ALA A 405 15.12 -10.48 29.01
N ALA A 406 15.18 -10.63 30.34
CA ALA A 406 16.09 -11.57 31.01
C ALA A 406 15.77 -13.05 30.68
N THR A 407 14.60 -13.36 30.12
CA THR A 407 14.18 -14.72 29.73
C THR A 407 13.55 -14.72 28.33
N GLN A 408 13.53 -15.89 27.67
CA GLN A 408 12.88 -16.08 26.37
C GLN A 408 11.37 -15.71 26.40
N LEU A 409 10.70 -15.99 27.51
CA LEU A 409 9.29 -15.61 27.70
C LEU A 409 9.10 -14.08 27.75
N ALA A 410 10.03 -13.37 28.39
CA ALA A 410 10.01 -11.91 28.46
C ALA A 410 10.31 -11.29 27.08
N LEU A 411 11.25 -11.86 26.32
CA LEU A 411 11.50 -11.47 24.92
C LEU A 411 10.24 -11.59 24.07
N GLY A 412 9.54 -12.73 24.14
CA GLY A 412 8.29 -12.94 23.43
C GLY A 412 7.17 -11.94 23.84
N ALA A 413 7.14 -11.50 25.09
CA ALA A 413 6.20 -10.46 25.53
C ALA A 413 6.57 -9.08 24.99
N VAL A 414 7.84 -8.73 24.97
CA VAL A 414 8.36 -7.48 24.35
C VAL A 414 8.05 -7.48 22.86
N ASP A 415 8.34 -8.57 22.14
CA ASP A 415 8.05 -8.68 20.71
C ASP A 415 6.56 -8.53 20.39
N ARG A 416 5.67 -9.10 21.22
CA ARG A 416 4.22 -8.90 21.06
C ARG A 416 3.79 -7.45 21.29
N LEU A 417 4.38 -6.76 22.28
CA LEU A 417 4.07 -5.35 22.52
C LEU A 417 4.54 -4.46 21.36
N ILE A 418 5.71 -4.77 20.77
CA ILE A 418 6.22 -4.08 19.59
C ILE A 418 5.32 -4.36 18.39
N SER A 419 4.98 -5.63 18.11
CA SER A 419 4.14 -6.00 16.96
C SER A 419 2.72 -5.42 17.03
N ARG A 420 2.22 -5.15 18.24
CA ARG A 420 0.94 -4.47 18.46
C ARG A 420 1.02 -2.94 18.45
N GLY A 421 2.20 -2.38 18.16
CA GLY A 421 2.40 -0.94 18.11
C GLY A 421 2.33 -0.22 19.45
N LEU A 422 2.43 -0.96 20.55
CA LEU A 422 2.36 -0.41 21.91
C LEU A 422 3.73 0.08 22.41
N LEU A 423 4.79 -0.53 21.95
CA LEU A 423 6.18 -0.14 22.18
C LEU A 423 6.90 0.00 20.85
N GLY A 424 7.86 0.94 20.79
CA GLY A 424 8.80 1.09 19.69
C GLY A 424 10.09 0.31 19.93
N LEU A 425 10.70 -0.19 18.87
CA LEU A 425 12.06 -0.71 18.87
C LEU A 425 13.00 0.35 18.29
N SER A 426 14.12 0.59 18.92
CA SER A 426 15.24 1.34 18.36
C SER A 426 16.50 0.47 18.35
N SER A 427 17.24 0.54 17.27
CA SER A 427 18.47 -0.21 17.06
C SER A 427 19.33 0.52 16.03
N PHE A 428 20.56 0.05 15.83
CA PHE A 428 21.40 0.55 14.75
C PHE A 428 20.78 0.23 13.39
N THR A 429 20.79 1.21 12.49
CA THR A 429 20.12 1.15 11.18
C THR A 429 21.03 1.69 10.06
N PRO A 430 20.69 1.51 8.77
CA PRO A 430 21.38 2.18 7.67
C PRO A 430 21.38 3.72 7.78
N THR A 431 20.33 4.32 8.36
CA THR A 431 20.31 5.77 8.65
C THR A 431 21.43 6.14 9.63
N ASP A 432 21.64 5.37 10.71
CA ASP A 432 22.77 5.60 11.62
C ASP A 432 24.12 5.38 10.93
N ALA A 433 24.21 4.38 10.06
CA ALA A 433 25.44 4.15 9.27
C ALA A 433 25.75 5.33 8.35
N ALA A 434 24.74 5.94 7.72
CA ALA A 434 24.90 7.15 6.91
C ALA A 434 25.38 8.35 7.75
N HIS A 435 24.95 8.48 9.02
CA HIS A 435 25.49 9.48 9.96
C HIS A 435 26.96 9.23 10.28
N VAL A 436 27.34 7.98 10.57
CA VAL A 436 28.73 7.63 10.88
C VAL A 436 29.69 7.91 9.72
N THR A 437 29.21 7.73 8.47
CA THR A 437 30.00 8.02 7.26
C THR A 437 29.95 9.50 6.85
N GLY A 438 29.08 10.32 7.46
CA GLY A 438 28.86 11.73 7.10
C GLY A 438 28.03 11.92 5.82
N ALA A 439 27.43 10.85 5.27
CA ALA A 439 26.56 10.94 4.09
C ALA A 439 25.17 11.52 4.41
N PHE A 440 24.78 11.55 5.68
CA PHE A 440 23.57 12.14 6.21
C PHE A 440 23.86 12.69 7.61
N THR A 441 23.33 13.90 7.98
CA THR A 441 23.73 14.60 9.22
C THR A 441 22.56 15.33 9.92
N GLU A 442 21.31 14.95 9.66
CA GLU A 442 20.14 15.67 10.21
C GLU A 442 19.80 15.29 11.66
N PHE A 443 20.31 14.15 12.16
CA PHE A 443 20.00 13.63 13.50
C PHE A 443 21.24 13.69 14.44
N ASP A 444 21.25 12.91 15.51
CA ASP A 444 22.32 12.92 16.51
C ASP A 444 23.49 12.00 16.10
N ASP A 445 24.60 12.58 15.62
CA ASP A 445 25.80 11.86 15.17
C ASP A 445 26.49 11.07 16.29
N GLU A 446 26.45 11.57 17.53
CA GLU A 446 27.07 10.91 18.67
C GLU A 446 26.38 9.59 19.00
N ALA A 447 25.03 9.57 18.99
CA ALA A 447 24.26 8.36 19.22
C ALA A 447 24.50 7.32 18.10
N ALA A 448 24.58 7.75 16.84
CA ALA A 448 24.93 6.89 15.72
C ALA A 448 26.33 6.26 15.90
N MET A 449 27.32 7.09 16.24
CA MET A 449 28.71 6.64 16.48
C MET A 449 28.81 5.66 17.66
N LEU A 450 28.10 5.91 18.76
CA LEU A 450 28.06 5.01 19.93
C LEU A 450 27.41 3.67 19.55
N GLY A 451 26.34 3.68 18.76
CA GLY A 451 25.71 2.48 18.22
C GLY A 451 26.66 1.68 17.35
N ALA A 452 27.36 2.33 16.43
CA ALA A 452 28.35 1.69 15.57
C ALA A 452 29.49 1.05 16.37
N LYS A 453 30.02 1.73 17.42
CA LYS A 453 31.03 1.16 18.32
C LYS A 453 30.55 -0.12 19.02
N LEU A 454 29.30 -0.12 19.49
CA LEU A 454 28.69 -1.29 20.15
C LEU A 454 28.54 -2.48 19.19
N MET A 455 28.13 -2.22 17.96
CA MET A 455 27.92 -3.25 16.94
C MET A 455 29.26 -3.79 16.40
N ALA A 456 30.25 -2.93 16.14
CA ALA A 456 31.56 -3.32 15.61
C ALA A 456 32.30 -4.30 16.53
N ARG A 457 32.23 -4.09 17.85
CA ARG A 457 32.89 -4.95 18.85
C ARG A 457 32.23 -6.31 19.05
N GLN A 458 31.01 -6.55 18.51
CA GLN A 458 30.39 -7.86 18.54
C GLN A 458 31.28 -8.90 17.88
N ARG A 459 31.19 -10.17 18.31
CA ARG A 459 32.08 -11.23 17.80
C ARG A 459 31.29 -12.33 17.13
N ASN A 460 31.78 -12.81 16.00
CA ASN A 460 31.23 -13.98 15.31
C ASN A 460 31.58 -15.30 16.07
N GLY A 461 31.11 -16.44 15.55
CA GLY A 461 31.36 -17.75 16.18
C GLY A 461 32.83 -18.18 16.23
N ALA A 462 33.74 -17.50 15.53
CA ALA A 462 35.19 -17.68 15.61
C ALA A 462 35.86 -16.73 16.61
N GLY A 463 35.10 -15.89 17.31
CA GLY A 463 35.63 -14.90 18.25
C GLY A 463 36.20 -13.64 17.59
N ILE A 464 36.05 -13.47 16.28
CA ILE A 464 36.54 -12.32 15.51
C ILE A 464 35.49 -11.19 15.59
N ALA A 465 35.94 -9.94 15.79
CA ALA A 465 35.08 -8.77 15.78
C ALA A 465 34.35 -8.64 14.42
N ILE A 466 33.13 -8.18 14.45
CA ILE A 466 32.30 -8.00 13.24
C ILE A 466 32.92 -6.95 12.29
N ALA A 467 33.47 -5.87 12.86
CA ALA A 467 34.21 -4.86 12.12
C ALA A 467 35.40 -4.37 12.95
N ALA A 468 36.45 -3.89 12.31
CA ALA A 468 37.64 -3.38 12.99
C ALA A 468 37.37 -2.01 13.62
N THR A 469 36.65 -1.16 12.93
CA THR A 469 36.28 0.18 13.38
C THR A 469 34.77 0.43 13.23
N PRO A 470 34.20 1.47 13.90
CA PRO A 470 32.82 1.89 13.67
C PRO A 470 32.55 2.32 12.23
N LEU A 471 33.54 2.91 11.56
CA LEU A 471 33.43 3.32 10.16
C LEU A 471 33.31 2.09 9.24
N ASP A 472 34.17 1.07 9.45
CA ASP A 472 34.07 -0.18 8.68
C ASP A 472 32.70 -0.85 8.84
N LEU A 473 32.10 -0.80 10.06
CA LEU A 473 30.76 -1.32 10.29
C LEU A 473 29.71 -0.54 9.50
N ALA A 474 29.82 0.80 9.49
CA ALA A 474 28.90 1.66 8.78
C ALA A 474 28.99 1.41 7.26
N GLU A 475 30.18 1.32 6.71
CA GLU A 475 30.42 0.99 5.30
C GLU A 475 29.85 -0.40 4.95
N MET A 476 30.12 -1.42 5.78
CA MET A 476 29.55 -2.77 5.61
C MET A 476 28.00 -2.73 5.60
N THR A 477 27.40 -1.90 6.44
CA THR A 477 25.94 -1.75 6.53
C THR A 477 25.37 -1.13 5.25
N LEU A 478 25.99 -0.05 4.77
CA LEU A 478 25.57 0.62 3.54
C LEU A 478 25.81 -0.28 2.31
N ASP A 479 26.93 -0.97 2.23
CA ASP A 479 27.21 -1.93 1.16
C ASP A 479 26.16 -3.06 1.09
N GLU A 480 25.74 -3.59 2.24
CA GLU A 480 24.70 -4.62 2.27
C GLU A 480 23.32 -4.04 1.88
N LEU A 481 22.99 -2.79 2.28
CA LEU A 481 21.79 -2.10 1.83
C LEU A 481 21.80 -1.94 0.31
N HIS A 482 22.89 -1.40 -0.25
CA HIS A 482 23.04 -1.16 -1.69
C HIS A 482 22.94 -2.46 -2.49
N ARG A 483 23.66 -3.51 -2.04
CA ARG A 483 23.60 -4.83 -2.65
C ARG A 483 22.18 -5.40 -2.67
N ARG A 484 21.46 -5.33 -1.55
CA ARG A 484 20.08 -5.86 -1.46
C ARG A 484 19.10 -5.03 -2.28
N SER A 485 19.30 -3.72 -2.37
CA SER A 485 18.47 -2.84 -3.22
C SER A 485 18.70 -3.16 -4.71
N ALA A 486 19.95 -3.40 -5.13
CA ALA A 486 20.24 -3.83 -6.49
C ALA A 486 19.58 -5.19 -6.80
N LEU A 487 19.68 -6.16 -5.89
CA LEU A 487 19.04 -7.47 -6.04
C LEU A 487 17.50 -7.37 -6.08
N ALA A 488 16.91 -6.49 -5.28
CA ALA A 488 15.47 -6.25 -5.30
C ALA A 488 15.02 -5.65 -6.64
N SER A 489 15.83 -4.74 -7.21
CA SER A 489 15.57 -4.17 -8.54
C SER A 489 15.63 -5.22 -9.65
N VAL A 490 16.63 -6.12 -9.60
CA VAL A 490 16.73 -7.25 -10.55
C VAL A 490 15.59 -8.24 -10.38
N ASP A 491 15.21 -8.57 -9.13
CA ASP A 491 14.07 -9.45 -8.84
C ASP A 491 12.76 -8.88 -9.40
N ALA A 492 12.53 -7.58 -9.20
CA ALA A 492 11.38 -6.88 -9.75
C ALA A 492 11.38 -6.90 -11.29
N ALA A 493 12.53 -6.68 -11.94
CA ALA A 493 12.67 -6.71 -13.39
C ALA A 493 12.38 -8.10 -13.96
N LEU A 494 12.99 -9.15 -13.41
CA LEU A 494 12.77 -10.53 -13.85
C LEU A 494 11.30 -10.96 -13.68
N ALA A 495 10.67 -10.56 -12.59
CA ALA A 495 9.27 -10.84 -12.36
C ALA A 495 8.35 -10.08 -13.34
N HIS A 496 8.70 -8.83 -13.68
CA HIS A 496 7.99 -8.05 -14.70
C HIS A 496 8.05 -8.72 -16.08
N GLU A 497 9.16 -9.35 -16.40
CA GLU A 497 9.34 -10.15 -17.64
C GLU A 497 8.70 -11.55 -17.60
N GLY A 498 8.03 -11.91 -16.49
CA GLY A 498 7.36 -13.22 -16.35
C GLY A 498 8.21 -14.29 -15.67
N GLY A 499 9.34 -13.94 -15.06
CA GLY A 499 10.26 -14.85 -14.37
C GLY A 499 9.75 -15.43 -13.03
N GLY A 500 8.51 -15.09 -12.64
CA GLY A 500 7.90 -15.55 -11.39
C GLY A 500 8.35 -14.76 -10.15
N GLU A 501 7.79 -15.12 -8.98
CA GLU A 501 8.14 -14.50 -7.70
C GLU A 501 9.49 -15.05 -7.18
N ALA A 502 10.25 -14.18 -6.49
CA ALA A 502 11.53 -14.51 -5.85
C ALA A 502 12.59 -15.12 -6.82
N ALA A 503 12.63 -14.63 -8.08
CA ALA A 503 13.54 -15.13 -9.10
C ALA A 503 15.02 -15.09 -8.69
N VAL A 504 15.42 -14.02 -7.96
CA VAL A 504 16.80 -13.85 -7.49
C VAL A 504 17.13 -14.80 -6.33
N SER A 505 16.24 -14.95 -5.34
CA SER A 505 16.49 -15.81 -4.19
C SER A 505 16.56 -17.29 -4.56
N ASN A 506 15.90 -17.67 -5.65
CA ASN A 506 15.94 -19.04 -6.19
C ASN A 506 17.18 -19.32 -7.06
N ASN A 507 18.00 -18.30 -7.34
CA ASN A 507 19.21 -18.43 -8.16
C ASN A 507 20.46 -18.05 -7.34
N PRO A 508 21.25 -19.04 -6.86
CA PRO A 508 22.43 -18.79 -6.03
C PRO A 508 23.50 -17.90 -6.70
N LEU A 509 23.61 -17.94 -8.03
CA LEU A 509 24.56 -17.10 -8.76
C LEU A 509 24.10 -15.63 -8.76
N LEU A 510 22.82 -15.37 -9.01
CA LEU A 510 22.27 -14.02 -8.91
C LEU A 510 22.35 -13.48 -7.47
N ALA A 511 22.10 -14.33 -6.47
CA ALA A 511 22.20 -13.94 -5.07
C ALA A 511 23.64 -13.53 -4.65
N GLN A 512 24.66 -13.98 -5.39
CA GLN A 512 26.06 -13.60 -5.18
C GLN A 512 26.47 -12.35 -5.97
N SER A 513 25.68 -11.90 -6.95
CA SER A 513 25.97 -10.68 -7.70
C SER A 513 25.94 -9.45 -6.79
N PHE A 514 26.57 -8.36 -7.22
CA PHE A 514 26.70 -7.09 -6.49
C PHE A 514 27.44 -7.17 -5.14
N ARG A 515 28.12 -8.27 -4.83
CA ARG A 515 29.03 -8.27 -3.69
C ARG A 515 30.31 -7.52 -4.09
N LYS A 516 30.71 -6.53 -3.30
CA LYS A 516 32.09 -6.01 -3.34
C LYS A 516 32.99 -7.11 -2.80
N THR A 517 33.40 -8.05 -3.65
CA THR A 517 34.41 -9.02 -3.27
C THR A 517 35.75 -8.28 -3.31
N PRO A 518 36.59 -8.36 -2.26
CA PRO A 518 38.01 -8.11 -2.47
C PRO A 518 38.43 -9.03 -3.63
N ALA A 519 39.17 -8.49 -4.56
CA ALA A 519 39.74 -9.27 -5.66
C ALA A 519 40.64 -10.37 -5.11
N SER A 520 40.07 -11.39 -4.48
CA SER A 520 40.78 -12.63 -4.18
C SER A 520 40.75 -13.39 -5.50
N ASN A 521 41.95 -13.68 -6.00
CA ASN A 521 42.19 -14.48 -7.20
C ASN A 521 41.56 -15.89 -7.16
N ASP A 522 40.74 -16.22 -6.16
CA ASP A 522 40.22 -17.56 -5.89
C ASP A 522 38.80 -17.77 -6.42
N GLN A 523 38.10 -16.75 -6.97
CA GLN A 523 36.80 -16.94 -7.60
C GLN A 523 36.93 -17.43 -9.05
N LEU A 524 36.55 -18.70 -9.28
CA LEU A 524 36.53 -19.29 -10.62
C LEU A 524 35.39 -18.80 -11.51
N VAL A 525 34.34 -18.26 -10.90
CA VAL A 525 33.14 -17.77 -11.61
C VAL A 525 32.69 -16.42 -11.08
N SER A 526 32.53 -15.45 -11.95
CA SER A 526 31.90 -14.16 -11.65
C SER A 526 30.63 -13.98 -12.48
N VAL A 527 29.60 -13.39 -11.90
CA VAL A 527 28.34 -13.07 -12.58
C VAL A 527 28.14 -11.56 -12.56
N GLY A 528 28.12 -10.94 -13.72
CA GLY A 528 27.71 -9.55 -13.90
C GLY A 528 26.24 -9.47 -14.31
N VAL A 529 25.46 -8.65 -13.62
CA VAL A 529 24.05 -8.40 -13.95
C VAL A 529 23.91 -6.92 -14.31
N LYS A 530 23.26 -6.65 -15.43
CA LYS A 530 22.95 -5.30 -15.90
C LYS A 530 21.45 -5.20 -16.20
N LEU A 531 20.84 -4.09 -15.82
CA LEU A 531 19.47 -3.75 -16.23
C LEU A 531 19.53 -2.89 -17.51
N ASN A 532 18.59 -3.14 -18.43
CA ASN A 532 18.47 -2.40 -19.69
C ASN A 532 17.33 -1.37 -19.63
N THR A 533 17.24 -0.64 -18.52
CA THR A 533 16.22 0.41 -18.30
C THR A 533 16.81 1.51 -17.44
N ASP A 534 16.31 2.74 -17.58
CA ASP A 534 16.67 3.84 -16.69
C ASP A 534 16.07 3.61 -15.31
N LEU A 535 16.71 4.18 -14.28
CA LEU A 535 16.28 4.12 -12.89
C LEU A 535 15.88 5.52 -12.40
N ILE A 536 14.68 5.64 -11.88
CA ILE A 536 14.22 6.83 -11.15
C ILE A 536 14.17 6.48 -9.67
N ALA A 537 14.92 7.19 -8.85
CA ALA A 537 14.91 6.98 -7.41
C ALA A 537 14.16 8.09 -6.67
N LEU A 538 13.30 7.69 -5.75
CA LEU A 538 12.46 8.55 -4.92
C LEU A 538 12.74 8.31 -3.44
N GLY A 539 12.25 9.24 -2.62
CA GLY A 539 12.38 9.22 -1.17
C GLY A 539 13.48 10.15 -0.66
N ALA A 540 13.42 10.54 0.59
CA ALA A 540 14.33 11.50 1.20
C ALA A 540 15.81 11.05 1.18
N SER A 541 16.06 9.74 1.23
CA SER A 541 17.42 9.16 1.22
C SER A 541 17.88 8.68 -0.17
N ALA A 542 17.09 8.94 -1.23
CA ALA A 542 17.40 8.46 -2.58
C ALA A 542 18.74 8.97 -3.11
N ALA A 543 19.01 10.25 -2.95
CA ALA A 543 20.27 10.87 -3.38
C ALA A 543 21.51 10.28 -2.67
N THR A 544 21.35 9.79 -1.45
CA THR A 544 22.42 9.16 -0.66
C THR A 544 22.68 7.72 -1.09
N HIS A 545 21.63 6.92 -1.32
CA HIS A 545 21.76 5.48 -1.48
C HIS A 545 21.81 5.00 -2.93
N TYR A 546 21.12 5.69 -3.86
CA TYR A 546 20.94 5.15 -5.20
C TYR A 546 22.11 5.35 -6.19
N PRO A 547 23.00 6.37 -6.06
CA PRO A 547 24.15 6.45 -6.97
C PRO A 547 25.00 5.18 -7.01
N PRO A 548 25.48 4.59 -5.86
CA PRO A 548 26.25 3.36 -5.90
C PRO A 548 25.44 2.14 -6.36
N ILE A 549 24.10 2.14 -6.18
CA ILE A 549 23.22 1.08 -6.66
C ILE A 549 23.12 1.12 -8.19
N ALA A 550 22.92 2.30 -8.74
CA ALA A 550 22.81 2.51 -10.19
C ALA A 550 24.12 2.15 -10.90
N ASP A 551 25.26 2.57 -10.35
CA ASP A 551 26.58 2.24 -10.86
C ASP A 551 26.80 0.71 -10.88
N ALA A 552 26.42 0.02 -9.80
CA ALA A 552 26.56 -1.44 -9.72
C ALA A 552 25.66 -2.17 -10.74
N MET A 553 24.50 -1.63 -11.08
CA MET A 553 23.57 -2.18 -12.08
C MET A 553 23.88 -1.71 -13.52
N GLY A 554 24.75 -0.72 -13.69
CA GLY A 554 25.09 -0.15 -14.99
C GLY A 554 23.91 0.59 -15.66
N VAL A 555 23.09 1.29 -14.87
CA VAL A 555 21.90 2.02 -15.32
C VAL A 555 22.08 3.53 -15.20
N VAL A 556 21.34 4.29 -16.01
CA VAL A 556 21.24 5.75 -15.85
C VAL A 556 20.30 6.05 -14.69
N LEU A 557 20.80 6.82 -13.71
CA LEU A 557 20.03 7.25 -12.54
C LEU A 557 19.47 8.65 -12.74
N THR A 558 18.20 8.83 -12.41
CA THR A 558 17.54 10.12 -12.22
C THR A 558 17.00 10.21 -10.79
N VAL A 559 17.47 11.16 -10.01
CA VAL A 559 16.86 11.58 -8.75
C VAL A 559 16.26 12.96 -9.02
N PRO A 560 14.94 13.06 -9.23
CA PRO A 560 14.34 14.34 -9.59
C PRO A 560 14.32 15.29 -8.39
N ASP A 561 14.29 16.61 -8.67
CA ASP A 561 13.98 17.60 -7.64
C ASP A 561 12.65 17.25 -6.98
N HIS A 562 12.52 17.45 -5.67
CA HIS A 562 11.34 17.07 -4.88
C HIS A 562 11.05 15.55 -4.81
N ALA A 563 12.06 14.69 -5.03
CA ALA A 563 11.94 13.24 -4.88
C ALA A 563 11.46 12.82 -3.49
N ASP A 564 11.74 13.61 -2.46
CA ASP A 564 11.37 13.38 -1.06
C ASP A 564 9.87 13.59 -0.76
N VAL A 565 9.15 14.29 -1.65
CA VAL A 565 7.69 14.54 -1.57
C VAL A 565 6.95 14.04 -2.82
N ALA A 566 7.55 13.09 -3.55
CA ALA A 566 7.00 12.57 -4.80
C ALA A 566 5.56 12.02 -4.64
N GLY A 567 5.22 11.41 -3.50
CA GLY A 567 3.86 10.97 -3.19
C GLY A 567 2.84 12.12 -3.21
N ALA A 568 3.17 13.25 -2.60
CA ALA A 568 2.32 14.44 -2.61
C ALA A 568 2.25 15.08 -4.02
N VAL A 569 3.37 15.13 -4.74
CA VAL A 569 3.39 15.60 -6.14
C VAL A 569 2.49 14.73 -7.03
N GLY A 570 2.58 13.42 -6.91
CA GLY A 570 1.77 12.50 -7.68
C GLY A 570 0.28 12.56 -7.33
N ALA A 571 -0.05 12.76 -6.06
CA ALA A 571 -1.42 13.02 -5.63
C ALA A 571 -1.98 14.29 -6.31
N ALA A 572 -1.18 15.36 -6.42
CA ALA A 572 -1.60 16.61 -7.09
C ALA A 572 -1.70 16.47 -8.62
N ALA A 573 -0.80 15.69 -9.23
CA ALA A 573 -0.73 15.51 -10.68
C ALA A 573 -1.75 14.48 -11.22
N GLY A 574 -2.45 13.75 -10.33
CA GLY A 574 -3.40 12.70 -10.68
C GLY A 574 -4.58 13.18 -11.54
N SER A 575 -5.22 12.24 -12.23
CA SER A 575 -6.44 12.47 -13.00
C SER A 575 -7.49 11.43 -12.62
N VAL A 576 -8.78 11.77 -12.81
CA VAL A 576 -9.86 10.80 -12.65
C VAL A 576 -9.80 9.78 -13.78
N CYS A 577 -9.85 8.49 -13.44
CA CYS A 577 -9.93 7.39 -14.39
C CYS A 577 -10.97 6.38 -13.90
N GLN A 578 -11.95 6.07 -14.75
CA GLN A 578 -12.98 5.07 -14.47
C GLN A 578 -13.04 4.07 -15.61
N ARG A 579 -12.88 2.79 -15.27
CA ARG A 579 -13.00 1.69 -16.21
C ARG A 579 -14.21 0.85 -15.86
N VAL A 580 -15.00 0.54 -16.87
CA VAL A 580 -16.16 -0.36 -16.76
C VAL A 580 -16.03 -1.49 -17.77
N MET A 581 -16.63 -2.63 -17.45
CA MET A 581 -16.69 -3.79 -18.34
C MET A 581 -18.15 -4.24 -18.46
N ILE A 582 -18.61 -4.43 -19.69
CA ILE A 582 -19.89 -5.06 -20.00
C ILE A 582 -19.59 -6.36 -20.73
N SER A 583 -20.21 -7.45 -20.28
CA SER A 583 -20.07 -8.76 -20.91
C SER A 583 -21.31 -9.14 -21.71
N ILE A 584 -21.09 -9.85 -22.81
CA ILE A 584 -22.12 -10.44 -23.66
C ILE A 584 -21.91 -11.95 -23.67
N THR A 585 -22.99 -12.72 -23.45
CA THR A 585 -23.00 -14.19 -23.53
C THR A 585 -24.06 -14.64 -24.52
N GLN A 586 -24.00 -15.89 -24.97
CA GLN A 586 -24.98 -16.47 -25.88
C GLN A 586 -25.73 -17.64 -25.20
N PRO A 587 -26.83 -17.38 -24.47
CA PRO A 587 -27.60 -18.40 -23.80
C PRO A 587 -28.37 -19.32 -24.75
N ALA A 588 -28.58 -18.94 -26.02
CA ALA A 588 -29.21 -19.75 -27.07
C ALA A 588 -28.70 -19.28 -28.44
N GLU A 589 -28.85 -20.11 -29.47
CA GLU A 589 -28.27 -19.93 -30.81
C GLU A 589 -28.63 -18.56 -31.45
N THR A 590 -29.81 -18.04 -31.19
CA THR A 590 -30.31 -16.75 -31.73
C THR A 590 -30.46 -15.68 -30.64
N LYS A 591 -29.76 -15.82 -29.52
CA LYS A 591 -29.98 -14.93 -28.36
C LYS A 591 -28.66 -14.50 -27.75
N PHE A 592 -28.34 -13.23 -27.90
CA PHE A 592 -27.16 -12.61 -27.29
C PHE A 592 -27.60 -11.76 -26.08
N ARG A 593 -27.08 -12.10 -24.91
CA ARG A 593 -27.44 -11.46 -23.64
C ARG A 593 -26.35 -10.52 -23.19
N ILE A 594 -26.71 -9.25 -23.02
CA ILE A 594 -25.88 -8.18 -22.51
C ILE A 594 -26.14 -8.04 -21.01
N HIS A 595 -25.09 -8.11 -20.19
CA HIS A 595 -25.21 -8.02 -18.72
C HIS A 595 -24.97 -6.59 -18.26
N LEU A 596 -26.08 -5.88 -17.98
CA LEU A 596 -26.08 -4.48 -17.55
C LEU A 596 -26.29 -4.34 -16.03
N ALA A 597 -26.00 -3.16 -15.49
CA ALA A 597 -26.20 -2.84 -14.07
C ALA A 597 -27.68 -2.93 -13.63
N ASP A 598 -28.62 -2.63 -14.53
CA ASP A 598 -30.06 -2.68 -14.26
C ASP A 598 -30.70 -4.04 -14.60
N GLY A 599 -29.86 -5.02 -14.94
CA GLY A 599 -30.26 -6.37 -15.33
C GLY A 599 -29.94 -6.71 -16.79
N PRO A 600 -29.97 -8.00 -17.14
CA PRO A 600 -29.61 -8.45 -18.47
C PRO A 600 -30.67 -8.10 -19.51
N ILE A 601 -30.24 -7.74 -20.74
CA ILE A 601 -31.09 -7.54 -21.90
C ILE A 601 -30.67 -8.45 -23.04
N ASP A 602 -31.65 -8.88 -23.86
CA ASP A 602 -31.44 -9.84 -24.94
C ASP A 602 -31.54 -9.16 -26.31
N LYS A 603 -30.67 -9.60 -27.26
CA LYS A 603 -30.66 -9.23 -28.68
C LYS A 603 -30.65 -10.47 -29.54
N SER A 604 -31.14 -10.36 -30.77
CA SER A 604 -31.21 -11.46 -31.73
C SER A 604 -29.95 -11.62 -32.59
N SER A 605 -29.10 -10.58 -32.65
CA SER A 605 -27.84 -10.60 -33.40
C SER A 605 -26.66 -10.17 -32.53
N LEU A 606 -25.45 -10.67 -32.86
CA LEU A 606 -24.22 -10.27 -32.20
C LEU A 606 -23.91 -8.79 -32.45
N ASP A 607 -24.13 -8.31 -33.67
CA ASP A 607 -23.84 -6.92 -34.03
C ASP A 607 -24.70 -5.94 -33.24
N ASP A 608 -26.01 -6.20 -33.07
CA ASP A 608 -26.89 -5.40 -32.24
C ASP A 608 -26.50 -5.45 -30.75
N ALA A 609 -26.08 -6.62 -30.29
CA ALA A 609 -25.61 -6.77 -28.91
C ALA A 609 -24.33 -5.98 -28.67
N LEU A 610 -23.35 -6.06 -29.56
CA LEU A 610 -22.11 -5.29 -29.49
C LEU A 610 -22.38 -3.78 -29.56
N ALA A 611 -23.23 -3.31 -30.50
CA ALA A 611 -23.59 -1.90 -30.62
C ALA A 611 -24.24 -1.37 -29.32
N THR A 612 -25.17 -2.14 -28.75
CA THR A 612 -25.85 -1.79 -27.49
C THR A 612 -24.85 -1.77 -26.33
N ALA A 613 -23.99 -2.77 -26.21
CA ALA A 613 -23.00 -2.85 -25.14
C ALA A 613 -21.96 -1.72 -25.21
N ARG A 614 -21.52 -1.31 -26.41
CA ARG A 614 -20.63 -0.15 -26.62
C ARG A 614 -21.24 1.14 -26.09
N ILE A 615 -22.49 1.39 -26.42
CA ILE A 615 -23.21 2.59 -25.96
C ILE A 615 -23.35 2.56 -24.43
N ALA A 616 -23.81 1.44 -23.88
CA ALA A 616 -24.00 1.30 -22.44
C ALA A 616 -22.69 1.42 -21.66
N ALA A 617 -21.60 0.82 -22.17
CA ALA A 617 -20.28 0.91 -21.54
C ALA A 617 -19.77 2.36 -21.50
N LYS A 618 -19.89 3.10 -22.62
CA LYS A 618 -19.53 4.54 -22.68
C LYS A 618 -20.34 5.37 -21.70
N GLN A 619 -21.64 5.21 -21.69
CA GLN A 619 -22.54 5.96 -20.80
C GLN A 619 -22.24 5.68 -19.33
N LEU A 620 -22.02 4.41 -18.97
CA LEU A 620 -21.69 4.02 -17.59
C LEU A 620 -20.32 4.55 -17.17
N ALA A 621 -19.29 4.45 -18.04
CA ALA A 621 -17.97 4.97 -17.74
C ALA A 621 -17.98 6.49 -17.56
N GLU A 622 -18.68 7.21 -18.44
CA GLU A 622 -18.83 8.66 -18.37
C GLU A 622 -19.58 9.09 -17.09
N ALA A 623 -20.68 8.41 -16.76
CA ALA A 623 -21.46 8.70 -15.54
C ALA A 623 -20.60 8.47 -14.28
N ARG A 624 -19.85 7.36 -14.22
CA ARG A 624 -18.93 7.08 -13.10
C ARG A 624 -17.79 8.11 -13.01
N ALA A 625 -17.22 8.52 -14.14
CA ALA A 625 -16.17 9.54 -14.15
C ALA A 625 -16.70 10.91 -13.68
N LYS A 626 -17.91 11.30 -14.08
CA LYS A 626 -18.57 12.52 -13.56
C LYS A 626 -18.80 12.44 -12.05
N SER A 627 -19.33 11.31 -11.56
CA SER A 627 -19.52 11.09 -10.12
C SER A 627 -18.20 11.06 -9.34
N ALA A 628 -17.11 10.65 -10.00
CA ALA A 628 -15.77 10.66 -9.44
C ALA A 628 -15.09 12.04 -9.53
N GLY A 629 -15.76 13.08 -10.06
CA GLY A 629 -15.28 14.46 -10.10
C GLY A 629 -14.64 14.90 -11.42
N ALA A 630 -14.74 14.13 -12.50
CA ALA A 630 -14.20 14.53 -13.81
C ALA A 630 -15.10 15.54 -14.51
N THR A 631 -14.50 16.61 -15.09
CA THR A 631 -15.21 17.65 -15.83
C THR A 631 -15.04 17.57 -17.35
N LYS A 632 -13.84 17.20 -17.83
CA LYS A 632 -13.57 16.94 -19.24
C LYS A 632 -13.20 15.48 -19.37
N ILE A 633 -13.96 14.72 -20.16
CA ILE A 633 -13.85 13.26 -20.20
C ILE A 633 -13.51 12.82 -21.61
N ASP A 634 -12.39 12.11 -21.72
CA ASP A 634 -11.99 11.36 -22.90
C ASP A 634 -12.41 9.89 -22.70
N LEU A 635 -13.06 9.32 -23.72
CA LEU A 635 -13.58 7.95 -23.69
C LEU A 635 -12.79 7.06 -24.65
N HIS A 636 -12.27 5.96 -24.14
CA HIS A 636 -11.62 4.92 -24.91
C HIS A 636 -12.36 3.60 -24.78
N LEU A 637 -12.50 2.86 -25.90
CA LEU A 637 -13.11 1.53 -25.93
C LEU A 637 -12.09 0.47 -26.33
N GLU A 638 -12.12 -0.66 -25.62
CA GLU A 638 -11.39 -1.90 -25.95
C GLU A 638 -12.39 -3.06 -25.98
N GLU A 639 -12.18 -4.00 -26.89
CA GLU A 639 -13.06 -5.15 -27.06
C GLU A 639 -12.25 -6.44 -27.05
N ASP A 640 -12.72 -7.44 -26.31
CA ASP A 640 -12.20 -8.81 -26.31
C ASP A 640 -13.34 -9.76 -26.70
N ILE A 641 -13.34 -10.20 -27.96
CA ILE A 641 -14.37 -11.07 -28.52
C ILE A 641 -13.77 -12.45 -28.70
N LYS A 642 -14.28 -13.43 -27.94
CA LYS A 642 -13.82 -14.82 -27.98
C LYS A 642 -14.68 -15.65 -28.92
N LEU A 643 -14.09 -16.03 -30.05
CA LEU A 643 -14.65 -16.92 -31.04
C LEU A 643 -13.82 -18.21 -31.09
N VAL A 644 -14.48 -19.36 -31.21
CA VAL A 644 -13.82 -20.66 -31.41
C VAL A 644 -14.24 -21.20 -32.77
N PRO A 645 -13.30 -21.44 -33.70
CA PRO A 645 -13.64 -22.00 -35.01
C PRO A 645 -14.12 -23.43 -34.86
N LEU A 646 -15.34 -23.72 -35.34
CA LEU A 646 -15.93 -25.06 -35.36
C LEU A 646 -15.71 -25.80 -36.71
N SER A 647 -15.63 -25.06 -37.80
CA SER A 647 -15.38 -25.57 -39.16
C SER A 647 -14.92 -24.44 -40.07
N SER A 648 -14.56 -24.72 -41.32
CA SER A 648 -14.00 -23.74 -42.27
C SER A 648 -14.84 -22.46 -42.48
N ASN A 649 -16.10 -22.42 -42.02
CA ASN A 649 -16.99 -21.28 -42.22
C ASN A 649 -17.92 -20.97 -41.02
N LYS A 650 -17.69 -21.54 -39.83
CA LYS A 650 -18.57 -21.31 -38.68
C LYS A 650 -17.76 -21.14 -37.39
N ASP A 651 -17.84 -19.96 -36.78
CA ASP A 651 -17.26 -19.69 -35.49
C ASP A 651 -18.33 -19.81 -34.39
N LEU A 652 -17.96 -20.43 -33.27
CA LEU A 652 -18.77 -20.45 -32.06
C LEU A 652 -18.45 -19.21 -31.22
N PHE A 653 -19.45 -18.38 -30.98
CA PHE A 653 -19.30 -17.30 -30.05
C PHE A 653 -19.29 -17.82 -28.60
N ILE A 654 -18.27 -17.45 -27.82
CA ILE A 654 -18.15 -17.82 -26.41
C ILE A 654 -18.57 -16.66 -25.53
N GLU A 655 -17.93 -15.52 -25.67
CA GLU A 655 -18.15 -14.33 -24.86
C GLU A 655 -17.57 -13.10 -25.57
N ALA A 656 -18.17 -11.93 -25.34
CA ALA A 656 -17.52 -10.67 -25.64
C ALA A 656 -17.43 -9.80 -24.37
N LEU A 657 -16.30 -9.17 -24.15
CA LEU A 657 -16.06 -8.21 -23.09
C LEU A 657 -15.79 -6.85 -23.70
N ILE A 658 -16.65 -5.88 -23.37
CA ILE A 658 -16.54 -4.50 -23.83
C ILE A 658 -16.07 -3.63 -22.67
N TYR A 659 -14.87 -3.09 -22.80
CA TYR A 659 -14.29 -2.19 -21.81
C TYR A 659 -14.43 -0.75 -22.28
N ALA A 660 -14.91 0.12 -21.41
CA ALA A 660 -14.86 1.56 -21.61
C ALA A 660 -14.05 2.22 -20.50
N THR A 661 -13.06 3.00 -20.89
CA THR A 661 -12.24 3.80 -19.97
C THR A 661 -12.56 5.27 -20.18
N ALA A 662 -13.01 5.94 -19.12
CA ALA A 662 -13.27 7.36 -19.07
C ALA A 662 -12.18 8.04 -18.24
N LYS A 663 -11.40 8.92 -18.87
CA LYS A 663 -10.31 9.66 -18.22
C LYS A 663 -10.60 11.16 -18.31
N GLY A 664 -10.40 11.88 -17.20
CA GLY A 664 -10.63 13.32 -17.16
C GLY A 664 -9.91 14.04 -16.04
N ARG A 665 -9.81 15.35 -16.14
CA ARG A 665 -9.28 16.18 -15.05
C ARG A 665 -10.36 16.42 -14.00
N ALA A 666 -9.99 16.36 -12.73
CA ALA A 666 -10.80 16.88 -11.64
C ALA A 666 -10.57 18.41 -11.56
N THR A 667 -11.64 19.21 -11.62
CA THR A 667 -11.57 20.69 -11.48
C THR A 667 -12.76 21.20 -10.72
#